data_a3aef56db2fcf54baa4a94966157e259
#
_entry.id   a3aef56db2fcf54baa4a94966157e259
#
_cell.length_a   1.000
_cell.length_b   1.000
_cell.length_c   1.000
_cell.angle_alpha   90.00
_cell.angle_beta   90.00
_cell.angle_gamma   90.00
#
_symmetry.space_group_name_H-M   'P 1'
#
loop_
_entity.id
_entity.type
_entity.pdbx_description
1 polymer ?
#
loop_
_entity_poly.entity_id
_entity_poly.type
_entity_poly.pdbx_seq_one_letter_code
_entity_poly.pdbx_strand_id
1 'polypeptide(L)'
;MRAMHRRPFPFLRRLPALLACLLLWTALPALAVQRPAVSSGLPGYEHTAWRVGQGAPGDIWDISQDRDGLLWLATGSGLYRFDGRRFERQAPPAGTRYPSTNMVTLEHSADGALWIGYFQAGISQFARGQLYNYGRGQGVPVGVVPHFSQDRDGRMWAAINGGLREFDGQRWQPLPADTGVPEHRVQWVLHDSRGTFWVLANLRIWMRPAGQPRFEDTGIAVSQMATLTESPQGEVWLADRVRGTSPLANAQGLLPDSEREARRLPDLVAARLQFTADGALWATMSPHGGVARVTFDGSRAVRMERFDSPHGLTATSAVPIIADREGNLWVGTNLGLNRFRVRSVHTLAVGPSDPYRSLVRASDGRVYGYGEDLKPYDLRRPLLEGSAAQLQAAARRAPTPIWQFDWVNLARTVAGHTTLIPLPEPFTGQPLHALLFADDDQAWVCTGERGVLHYLHGQWQRETRLPEQACSSLALDANGQLLLGYADGRLRSMDATRIETFDANHGLLVGPVTALLHHQDLLLVAGEAGLAARLGNGRFMPVNTDMAGVLEGITGMVADAHGHLWLNGSRGLVRLGSDQLRRALRTGQPVTPRLFDAVDGMPGIALQSGPIPTAVLADDGLLWLATNQGLAWLDTTRSHVNTMAPSVRIGDVLHGSERQPLRDGLRLPAGTSQLQIDYVALSLARPERNRYRYRLSGVDDGWQDAGSNTRAYYTNLAPGNYRFEVEAANEDGIWSTAPASRSFRIAPTFIQTVWFKLLCTAAVLALLVLAVRIRSGQLAALFRARLQERNGERERIARDLHDTLLQGSQGLILRLHAISQSPQTPEPVRSQLESAMQLAERNLAEGRERVNALREGPFAGHDLASALADVHAEYAGHGTNPLRLTVEGPHPPLQADAAEEVFLIGREAIRNALRHANASAIEVELSYGTRCFLLHVRDDGVGIADENAGHGHWGLQGMRERAQRLGAELQLWTRPGLGTEVALAVPARRLYHHRPSRWRWPWSRTSHD
;
A
#
# COMPACT_ATOMS: atom_id res chain seq x y z
N MET A 1 75.13 0.54 35.46
CA MET A 1 75.41 1.77 36.25
C MET A 1 74.19 2.10 37.09
N ARG A 2 74.38 2.18 38.38
CA ARG A 2 73.55 2.65 39.50
C ARG A 2 72.04 2.18 39.54
N ALA A 3 71.94 1.22 40.48
CA ALA A 3 70.68 0.84 41.17
C ALA A 3 70.07 2.02 41.96
N MET A 4 68.78 2.10 41.98
CA MET A 4 68.06 2.89 42.97
C MET A 4 67.00 2.00 43.65
N HIS A 5 67.24 1.82 44.97
CA HIS A 5 66.34 1.17 45.90
C HIS A 5 64.93 1.78 45.96
N ARG A 6 63.92 0.96 45.79
CA ARG A 6 62.55 1.31 46.26
C ARG A 6 62.24 0.62 47.59
N ARG A 7 61.97 1.44 48.58
CA ARG A 7 61.42 0.99 49.87
C ARG A 7 59.93 0.63 49.68
N PRO A 8 59.41 -0.38 50.39
CA PRO A 8 57.99 -0.75 50.35
C PRO A 8 57.18 0.14 51.26
N PHE A 9 56.01 0.63 50.76
CA PHE A 9 55.00 1.37 51.50
C PHE A 9 54.14 0.42 52.36
N PRO A 10 53.78 0.75 53.61
CA PRO A 10 53.05 -0.09 54.55
C PRO A 10 51.55 0.19 54.48
N PHE A 11 50.85 -0.06 53.31
CA PHE A 11 49.44 0.17 53.21
C PHE A 11 48.60 -1.12 52.95
N LEU A 12 49.20 -2.28 52.97
CA LEU A 12 48.54 -3.54 52.58
C LEU A 12 47.98 -4.39 53.74
N ARG A 13 47.88 -3.84 54.96
CA ARG A 13 47.36 -4.63 56.13
C ARG A 13 45.92 -4.24 56.57
N ARG A 14 45.20 -3.37 55.92
CA ARG A 14 43.79 -2.96 56.29
C ARG A 14 42.73 -3.28 55.24
N LEU A 15 43.04 -3.96 54.14
CA LEU A 15 42.09 -4.30 53.11
C LEU A 15 41.01 -5.35 53.48
N PRO A 16 41.28 -6.38 54.37
CA PRO A 16 40.20 -7.36 54.64
C PRO A 16 39.10 -6.84 55.55
N ALA A 17 39.34 -5.82 56.37
CA ALA A 17 38.31 -5.28 57.29
C ALA A 17 37.30 -4.34 56.56
N LEU A 18 37.73 -3.63 55.53
CA LEU A 18 36.88 -2.79 54.74
C LEU A 18 36.02 -3.60 53.73
N LEU A 19 36.52 -4.71 53.20
CA LEU A 19 35.73 -5.64 52.36
C LEU A 19 34.65 -6.38 53.14
N ALA A 20 34.91 -6.72 54.43
CA ALA A 20 33.94 -7.37 55.31
C ALA A 20 32.79 -6.41 55.72
N CYS A 21 33.07 -5.13 55.87
CA CYS A 21 32.02 -4.14 56.15
C CYS A 21 31.17 -3.78 54.89
N LEU A 22 31.76 -3.83 53.69
CA LEU A 22 31.02 -3.67 52.44
C LEU A 22 30.11 -4.85 52.14
N LEU A 23 30.50 -6.06 52.49
CA LEU A 23 29.71 -7.29 52.29
C LEU A 23 28.57 -7.44 53.33
N LEU A 24 28.66 -6.84 54.47
CA LEU A 24 27.58 -6.80 55.49
C LEU A 24 26.51 -5.76 55.19
N TRP A 25 26.79 -4.77 54.33
CA TRP A 25 25.76 -3.79 53.90
C TRP A 25 24.91 -4.28 52.71
N THR A 26 25.25 -5.39 52.07
CA THR A 26 24.46 -5.96 50.99
C THR A 26 23.46 -7.04 51.45
N ALA A 27 23.36 -7.34 52.73
CA ALA A 27 22.50 -8.38 53.29
C ALA A 27 21.25 -7.86 54.10
N LEU A 28 20.86 -6.60 53.90
CA LEU A 28 19.53 -6.17 54.30
C LEU A 28 18.57 -6.56 53.18
N PRO A 29 17.52 -7.40 53.43
CA PRO A 29 16.47 -7.55 52.45
C PRO A 29 15.79 -6.18 52.32
N ALA A 30 16.10 -5.47 51.26
CA ALA A 30 15.28 -4.36 50.83
C ALA A 30 13.91 -4.97 50.58
N LEU A 31 12.92 -4.61 51.41
CA LEU A 31 11.53 -4.64 51.07
C LEU A 31 11.37 -3.80 49.80
N ALA A 32 11.68 -4.43 48.67
CA ALA A 32 11.48 -3.83 47.37
C ALA A 32 9.96 -3.72 47.20
N VAL A 33 9.44 -2.54 47.44
CA VAL A 33 8.20 -2.12 46.79
C VAL A 33 8.44 -2.49 45.31
N GLN A 34 7.79 -3.52 44.82
CA GLN A 34 7.85 -3.93 43.43
C GLN A 34 7.31 -2.77 42.60
N ARG A 35 8.21 -1.93 42.14
CA ARG A 35 7.89 -0.93 41.13
C ARG A 35 7.46 -1.69 39.86
N PRO A 36 6.41 -1.26 39.17
CA PRO A 36 6.04 -1.88 37.91
C PRO A 36 7.25 -1.92 36.99
N ALA A 37 7.49 -3.04 36.33
CA ALA A 37 8.59 -3.18 35.39
C ALA A 37 8.44 -2.11 34.30
N VAL A 38 9.36 -1.20 34.23
CA VAL A 38 9.40 -0.17 33.18
C VAL A 38 10.12 -0.77 31.99
N SER A 39 9.37 -1.10 30.94
CA SER A 39 9.94 -1.49 29.65
C SER A 39 10.09 -0.27 28.74
N SER A 40 11.19 -0.22 28.01
CA SER A 40 11.41 0.79 26.97
C SER A 40 10.70 0.37 25.68
N GLY A 41 9.86 1.26 25.15
CA GLY A 41 9.06 1.03 23.94
C GLY A 41 7.65 0.47 24.23
N LEU A 42 6.84 0.41 23.20
CA LEU A 42 5.46 -0.10 23.20
C LEU A 42 5.35 -1.26 22.21
N PRO A 43 5.82 -2.47 22.55
CA PRO A 43 5.91 -3.58 21.59
C PRO A 43 4.56 -4.02 21.03
N GLY A 44 3.46 -3.77 21.76
CA GLY A 44 2.09 -4.05 21.29
C GLY A 44 1.49 -3.03 20.33
N TYR A 45 2.22 -1.96 20.03
CA TYR A 45 1.71 -0.86 19.21
C TYR A 45 2.62 -0.55 18.03
N GLU A 46 2.01 -0.14 16.95
CA GLU A 46 2.66 0.49 15.82
C GLU A 46 2.60 2.00 15.98
N HIS A 47 3.73 2.64 15.81
CA HIS A 47 3.86 4.08 15.90
C HIS A 47 4.08 4.70 14.51
N THR A 48 3.31 5.74 14.20
CA THR A 48 3.48 6.57 13.00
C THR A 48 3.65 8.02 13.43
N ALA A 49 4.65 8.69 12.89
CA ALA A 49 4.98 10.09 13.21
C ALA A 49 4.89 10.99 11.98
N TRP A 50 4.23 12.11 12.09
CA TRP A 50 4.22 13.20 11.11
C TRP A 50 4.94 14.40 11.71
N ARG A 51 6.09 14.76 11.16
CA ARG A 51 6.96 15.85 11.66
C ARG A 51 6.67 17.16 10.93
N VAL A 52 7.04 18.28 11.55
CA VAL A 52 6.88 19.62 10.95
C VAL A 52 7.55 19.69 9.57
N GLY A 53 8.73 19.09 9.37
CA GLY A 53 9.40 19.01 8.07
C GLY A 53 8.65 18.19 7.00
N GLN A 54 7.61 17.46 7.39
CA GLN A 54 6.73 16.67 6.51
C GLN A 54 5.34 17.32 6.33
N GLY A 55 5.18 18.58 6.74
CA GLY A 55 3.95 19.34 6.60
C GLY A 55 2.98 19.26 7.80
N ALA A 56 3.34 18.55 8.89
CA ALA A 56 2.54 18.60 10.10
C ALA A 56 2.66 19.99 10.78
N PRO A 57 1.62 20.47 11.47
CA PRO A 57 1.75 21.68 12.29
C PRO A 57 2.60 21.40 13.52
N GLY A 58 3.30 22.44 13.99
CA GLY A 58 3.93 22.44 15.31
C GLY A 58 2.98 22.93 16.40
N ASP A 59 3.44 22.85 17.67
CA ASP A 59 2.70 23.32 18.84
C ASP A 59 1.23 22.89 18.87
N ILE A 60 1.01 21.57 18.77
CA ILE A 60 -0.34 20.99 18.84
C ILE A 60 -0.77 20.98 20.31
N TRP A 61 -1.77 21.82 20.63
CA TRP A 61 -2.28 22.00 21.99
C TRP A 61 -3.49 21.14 22.29
N ASP A 62 -4.33 20.85 21.26
CA ASP A 62 -5.48 20.00 21.41
C ASP A 62 -5.84 19.30 20.11
N ILE A 63 -6.53 18.16 20.23
CA ILE A 63 -6.99 17.33 19.12
C ILE A 63 -8.43 16.96 19.39
N SER A 64 -9.29 17.09 18.37
CA SER A 64 -10.67 16.64 18.44
C SER A 64 -11.05 15.94 17.14
N GLN A 65 -11.91 14.92 17.19
CA GLN A 65 -12.40 14.23 16.01
C GLN A 65 -13.86 14.58 15.76
N ASP A 66 -14.20 14.96 14.52
CA ASP A 66 -15.59 15.22 14.14
C ASP A 66 -16.39 13.93 13.88
N ARG A 67 -17.69 14.08 13.61
CA ARG A 67 -18.59 12.96 13.37
C ARG A 67 -18.27 12.17 12.09
N ASP A 68 -17.63 12.82 11.13
CA ASP A 68 -17.21 12.18 9.88
C ASP A 68 -15.92 11.40 10.03
N GLY A 69 -15.14 11.64 11.10
CA GLY A 69 -13.87 10.98 11.41
C GLY A 69 -12.64 11.86 11.12
N LEU A 70 -12.82 13.11 10.68
CA LEU A 70 -11.73 14.04 10.44
C LEU A 70 -11.14 14.54 11.74
N LEU A 71 -9.81 14.59 11.85
CA LEU A 71 -9.15 15.19 13.00
C LEU A 71 -8.99 16.70 12.85
N TRP A 72 -9.27 17.41 13.90
CA TRP A 72 -9.06 18.85 14.05
C TRP A 72 -8.00 19.11 15.08
N LEU A 73 -7.04 19.99 14.76
CA LEU A 73 -5.87 20.26 15.57
C LEU A 73 -5.85 21.76 15.93
N ALA A 74 -5.90 22.07 17.22
CA ALA A 74 -5.60 23.40 17.75
C ALA A 74 -4.10 23.56 17.86
N THR A 75 -3.57 24.61 17.29
CA THR A 75 -2.12 24.85 17.28
C THR A 75 -1.77 26.29 17.61
N GLY A 76 -0.51 26.57 17.93
CA GLY A 76 0.00 27.93 18.07
C GLY A 76 -0.08 28.76 16.77
N SER A 77 -0.23 28.13 15.61
CA SER A 77 -0.24 28.76 14.28
C SER A 77 -1.60 28.74 13.58
N GLY A 78 -2.64 28.21 14.23
CA GLY A 78 -4.01 28.19 13.70
C GLY A 78 -4.71 26.86 13.85
N LEU A 79 -5.86 26.74 13.17
CA LEU A 79 -6.65 25.53 13.11
C LEU A 79 -6.24 24.69 11.90
N TYR A 80 -5.98 23.41 12.13
CA TYR A 80 -5.67 22.46 11.06
C TYR A 80 -6.65 21.30 11.06
N ARG A 81 -6.82 20.69 9.88
CA ARG A 81 -7.54 19.44 9.67
C ARG A 81 -6.57 18.38 9.18
N PHE A 82 -6.81 17.14 9.56
CA PHE A 82 -6.03 16.00 9.12
C PHE A 82 -6.95 14.85 8.74
N ASP A 83 -6.82 14.37 7.51
CA ASP A 83 -7.65 13.32 6.91
C ASP A 83 -6.98 11.92 6.93
N GLY A 84 -5.88 11.77 7.68
CA GLY A 84 -5.05 10.58 7.69
C GLY A 84 -3.87 10.63 6.71
N ARG A 85 -3.87 11.57 5.75
CA ARG A 85 -2.81 11.72 4.73
C ARG A 85 -2.25 13.13 4.64
N ARG A 86 -3.11 14.15 4.78
CA ARG A 86 -2.74 15.57 4.55
C ARG A 86 -3.19 16.45 5.68
N PHE A 87 -2.34 17.40 6.01
CA PHE A 87 -2.67 18.52 6.89
C PHE A 87 -3.17 19.68 6.04
N GLU A 88 -4.31 20.22 6.40
CA GLU A 88 -4.90 21.38 5.74
C GLU A 88 -5.16 22.46 6.78
N ARG A 89 -4.56 23.64 6.59
CA ARG A 89 -4.88 24.77 7.45
C ARG A 89 -6.26 25.30 7.13
N GLN A 90 -7.15 25.32 8.11
CA GLN A 90 -8.51 25.81 7.96
C GLN A 90 -8.54 27.32 7.96
N ALA A 91 -8.82 27.91 6.80
CA ALA A 91 -9.08 29.34 6.71
C ALA A 91 -10.46 29.68 7.34
N PRO A 92 -10.63 30.86 7.93
CA PRO A 92 -11.95 31.32 8.36
C PRO A 92 -12.85 31.52 7.12
N PRO A 93 -14.20 31.40 7.26
CA PRO A 93 -15.13 31.71 6.20
C PRO A 93 -14.93 33.14 5.65
N ALA A 94 -15.27 33.36 4.38
CA ALA A 94 -15.12 34.65 3.73
C ALA A 94 -15.86 35.76 4.52
N GLY A 95 -15.19 36.88 4.71
CA GLY A 95 -15.71 38.02 5.49
C GLY A 95 -15.57 37.87 7.01
N THR A 96 -15.01 36.76 7.51
CA THR A 96 -14.76 36.53 8.94
C THR A 96 -13.27 36.36 9.22
N ARG A 97 -12.88 36.40 10.48
CA ARG A 97 -11.49 36.13 10.92
C ARG A 97 -11.49 35.42 12.27
N TYR A 98 -10.51 34.61 12.50
CA TYR A 98 -10.21 34.08 13.84
C TYR A 98 -9.67 35.22 14.71
N PRO A 99 -10.11 35.33 15.99
CA PRO A 99 -9.59 36.34 16.92
C PRO A 99 -8.08 36.21 17.17
N SER A 100 -7.56 35.01 17.13
CA SER A 100 -6.13 34.69 17.29
C SER A 100 -5.77 33.41 16.52
N THR A 101 -4.50 33.25 16.20
CA THR A 101 -3.99 31.96 15.67
C THR A 101 -3.58 31.00 16.79
N ASN A 102 -3.39 31.51 18.04
CA ASN A 102 -3.00 30.67 19.16
C ASN A 102 -4.24 30.00 19.78
N MET A 103 -4.57 28.80 19.26
CA MET A 103 -5.73 28.01 19.66
C MET A 103 -5.27 26.91 20.61
N VAL A 104 -5.92 26.78 21.77
CA VAL A 104 -5.44 25.93 22.85
C VAL A 104 -6.38 24.77 23.24
N THR A 105 -7.65 24.85 22.84
CA THR A 105 -8.61 23.75 23.08
C THR A 105 -9.68 23.68 22.01
N LEU A 106 -10.15 22.48 21.74
CA LEU A 106 -11.22 22.14 20.81
C LEU A 106 -12.23 21.21 21.46
N GLU A 107 -13.50 21.42 21.15
CA GLU A 107 -14.57 20.50 21.54
C GLU A 107 -15.64 20.46 20.44
N HIS A 108 -16.03 19.25 20.04
CA HIS A 108 -17.18 19.04 19.17
C HIS A 108 -18.42 18.79 20.00
N SER A 109 -19.39 19.70 19.88
CA SER A 109 -20.67 19.49 20.52
C SER A 109 -21.53 18.45 19.81
N ALA A 110 -22.50 17.92 20.53
CA ALA A 110 -23.41 16.90 20.03
C ALA A 110 -24.23 17.32 18.78
N ASP A 111 -24.38 18.59 18.49
CA ASP A 111 -25.01 19.14 17.27
C ASP A 111 -24.02 19.28 16.08
N GLY A 112 -22.72 18.93 16.30
CA GLY A 112 -21.67 18.96 15.28
C GLY A 112 -20.95 20.32 15.16
N ALA A 113 -21.22 21.30 16.04
CA ALA A 113 -20.44 22.52 16.06
C ALA A 113 -19.08 22.29 16.71
N LEU A 114 -18.03 22.95 16.17
CA LEU A 114 -16.70 22.95 16.75
C LEU A 114 -16.51 24.22 17.59
N TRP A 115 -16.23 24.02 18.88
CA TRP A 115 -15.86 25.08 19.80
C TRP A 115 -14.34 25.22 19.87
N ILE A 116 -13.85 26.45 19.81
CA ILE A 116 -12.43 26.78 19.75
C ILE A 116 -12.12 27.75 20.90
N GLY A 117 -11.24 27.33 21.81
CA GLY A 117 -10.73 28.17 22.87
C GLY A 117 -9.36 28.75 22.53
N TYR A 118 -9.14 30.00 22.86
CA TYR A 118 -7.89 30.73 22.58
C TYR A 118 -7.06 30.97 23.85
N PHE A 119 -5.79 31.25 23.66
CA PHE A 119 -4.90 31.58 24.78
C PHE A 119 -5.35 32.84 25.49
N GLN A 120 -5.79 33.89 24.78
CA GLN A 120 -6.24 35.17 25.38
C GLN A 120 -7.32 35.88 24.55
N ALA A 121 -7.88 35.27 23.55
CA ALA A 121 -8.74 35.89 22.55
C ALA A 121 -10.21 35.46 22.61
N GLY A 122 -10.65 34.82 23.70
CA GLY A 122 -12.02 34.42 23.90
C GLY A 122 -12.34 33.03 23.33
N ILE A 123 -13.53 32.85 22.77
CA ILE A 123 -14.06 31.59 22.25
C ILE A 123 -14.60 31.82 20.85
N SER A 124 -14.45 30.85 19.95
CA SER A 124 -15.18 30.82 18.69
C SER A 124 -16.00 29.52 18.56
N GLN A 125 -17.08 29.60 17.83
CA GLN A 125 -17.90 28.48 17.41
C GLN A 125 -17.90 28.40 15.88
N PHE A 126 -17.48 27.29 15.34
CA PHE A 126 -17.57 27.01 13.91
C PHE A 126 -18.72 26.03 13.68
N ALA A 127 -19.82 26.50 13.12
CA ALA A 127 -21.05 25.74 12.92
C ALA A 127 -21.64 26.01 11.54
N ARG A 128 -22.03 24.95 10.81
CA ARG A 128 -22.69 25.05 9.49
C ARG A 128 -21.96 25.94 8.49
N GLY A 129 -20.62 25.93 8.54
CA GLY A 129 -19.77 26.75 7.66
C GLY A 129 -19.66 28.23 8.05
N GLN A 130 -20.20 28.63 9.19
CA GLN A 130 -20.11 29.99 9.74
C GLN A 130 -19.23 30.03 11.00
N LEU A 131 -18.57 31.15 11.23
CA LEU A 131 -17.71 31.38 12.39
C LEU A 131 -18.34 32.47 13.26
N TYR A 132 -18.66 32.13 14.50
CA TYR A 132 -19.14 33.07 15.52
C TYR A 132 -18.05 33.28 16.56
N ASN A 133 -17.77 34.55 16.91
CA ASN A 133 -16.73 34.89 17.86
C ASN A 133 -17.35 35.50 19.11
N TYR A 134 -16.96 34.99 20.29
CA TYR A 134 -17.45 35.43 21.58
C TYR A 134 -16.29 36.03 22.38
N GLY A 135 -16.40 37.34 22.71
CA GLY A 135 -15.48 38.10 23.52
C GLY A 135 -16.12 38.64 24.78
N ARG A 136 -15.53 39.69 25.36
CA ARG A 136 -16.05 40.35 26.57
C ARG A 136 -17.51 40.77 26.46
N GLY A 137 -17.91 41.34 25.32
CA GLY A 137 -19.29 41.79 25.08
C GLY A 137 -20.31 40.65 25.05
N GLN A 138 -19.87 39.41 24.85
CA GLN A 138 -20.67 38.21 24.87
C GLN A 138 -20.40 37.33 26.11
N GLY A 139 -19.85 37.92 27.19
CA GLY A 139 -19.67 37.24 28.47
C GLY A 139 -18.42 36.40 28.64
N VAL A 140 -17.49 36.43 27.68
CA VAL A 140 -16.22 35.70 27.79
C VAL A 140 -15.14 36.63 28.37
N PRO A 141 -14.63 36.40 29.61
CA PRO A 141 -13.55 37.21 30.17
C PRO A 141 -12.23 36.99 29.42
N VAL A 142 -11.29 37.93 29.59
CA VAL A 142 -9.94 37.74 29.09
C VAL A 142 -9.24 36.66 29.90
N GLY A 143 -8.64 35.71 29.17
CA GLY A 143 -7.89 34.60 29.79
C GLY A 143 -7.78 33.44 28.87
N VAL A 144 -7.00 32.45 29.27
CA VAL A 144 -6.89 31.17 28.59
C VAL A 144 -8.20 30.42 28.76
N VAL A 145 -8.64 29.73 27.69
CA VAL A 145 -9.76 28.78 27.70
C VAL A 145 -9.19 27.35 27.64
N PRO A 146 -8.81 26.75 28.78
CA PRO A 146 -8.06 25.49 28.79
C PRO A 146 -8.92 24.28 28.51
N HIS A 147 -10.27 24.31 28.71
CA HIS A 147 -11.13 23.15 28.49
C HIS A 147 -12.60 23.53 28.31
N PHE A 148 -13.28 22.70 27.52
CA PHE A 148 -14.75 22.69 27.41
C PHE A 148 -15.30 21.36 27.94
N SER A 149 -16.57 21.34 28.29
CA SER A 149 -17.32 20.12 28.61
C SER A 149 -18.77 20.33 28.27
N GLN A 150 -19.42 19.34 27.66
CA GLN A 150 -20.84 19.34 27.40
C GLN A 150 -21.57 18.49 28.44
N ASP A 151 -22.65 19.01 29.02
CA ASP A 151 -23.48 18.24 29.93
C ASP A 151 -24.47 17.32 29.18
N ARG A 152 -25.21 16.49 29.92
CA ARG A 152 -26.19 15.57 29.35
C ARG A 152 -27.37 16.24 28.64
N ASP A 153 -27.67 17.49 29.01
CA ASP A 153 -28.72 18.29 28.38
C ASP A 153 -28.23 18.99 27.11
N GLY A 154 -26.94 18.79 26.77
CA GLY A 154 -26.31 19.36 25.58
C GLY A 154 -25.80 20.79 25.77
N ARG A 155 -25.80 21.33 27.01
CA ARG A 155 -25.28 22.67 27.28
C ARG A 155 -23.76 22.64 27.27
N MET A 156 -23.15 23.69 26.73
CA MET A 156 -21.71 23.82 26.66
C MET A 156 -21.17 24.64 27.83
N TRP A 157 -20.14 24.10 28.47
CA TRP A 157 -19.44 24.73 29.58
C TRP A 157 -17.99 25.01 29.23
N ALA A 158 -17.48 26.15 29.65
CA ALA A 158 -16.10 26.55 29.43
C ALA A 158 -15.37 26.85 30.73
N ALA A 159 -14.25 26.19 30.96
CA ALA A 159 -13.26 26.63 31.92
C ALA A 159 -12.52 27.83 31.34
N ILE A 160 -12.44 28.93 32.04
CA ILE A 160 -11.69 30.13 31.65
C ILE A 160 -10.92 30.60 32.87
N ASN A 161 -9.71 31.06 32.69
CA ASN A 161 -8.96 31.63 33.85
C ASN A 161 -9.72 32.73 34.58
N GLY A 162 -10.67 33.40 33.93
CA GLY A 162 -11.57 34.40 34.48
C GLY A 162 -12.91 33.84 35.01
N GLY A 163 -13.05 32.51 35.22
CA GLY A 163 -14.22 31.91 35.83
C GLY A 163 -14.90 30.86 34.91
N LEU A 164 -15.80 30.09 35.52
CA LEU A 164 -16.63 29.10 34.83
C LEU A 164 -17.75 29.82 34.07
N ARG A 165 -18.03 29.39 32.85
CA ARG A 165 -19.10 29.95 31.99
C ARG A 165 -19.97 28.86 31.39
N GLU A 166 -21.25 29.12 31.32
CA GLU A 166 -22.28 28.35 30.63
C GLU A 166 -22.76 29.08 29.38
N PHE A 167 -22.93 28.38 28.27
CA PHE A 167 -23.46 28.92 27.03
C PHE A 167 -24.98 28.77 26.98
N ASP A 168 -25.71 29.90 26.90
CA ASP A 168 -27.18 29.93 26.90
C ASP A 168 -27.81 29.84 25.50
N GLY A 169 -27.01 29.60 24.48
CA GLY A 169 -27.43 29.59 23.07
C GLY A 169 -27.10 30.88 22.31
N GLN A 170 -26.79 31.99 23.01
CA GLN A 170 -26.47 33.30 22.41
C GLN A 170 -25.18 33.89 22.98
N ARG A 171 -24.94 33.74 24.27
CA ARG A 171 -23.81 34.32 25.00
C ARG A 171 -23.36 33.40 26.13
N TRP A 172 -22.18 33.67 26.64
CA TRP A 172 -21.59 32.98 27.76
C TRP A 172 -21.99 33.68 29.07
N GLN A 173 -22.61 32.97 29.97
CA GLN A 173 -23.08 33.49 31.27
C GLN A 173 -22.17 33.04 32.41
N PRO A 174 -21.86 33.91 33.37
CA PRO A 174 -21.22 33.50 34.61
C PRO A 174 -22.23 32.68 35.44
N LEU A 175 -21.75 31.77 36.27
CA LEU A 175 -22.64 31.13 37.24
C LEU A 175 -23.06 32.13 38.32
N PRO A 176 -24.23 31.92 38.91
CA PRO A 176 -24.63 32.66 40.11
C PRO A 176 -23.66 32.46 41.26
N ALA A 177 -23.35 33.53 42.02
CA ALA A 177 -22.39 33.49 43.09
C ALA A 177 -22.72 32.50 44.24
N ASP A 178 -24.00 32.17 44.40
CA ASP A 178 -24.48 31.22 45.39
C ASP A 178 -24.23 29.75 45.02
N THR A 179 -23.74 29.45 43.82
CA THR A 179 -23.34 28.10 43.40
C THR A 179 -22.11 27.58 44.11
N GLY A 180 -21.30 28.43 44.72
CA GLY A 180 -20.16 28.10 45.60
C GLY A 180 -18.85 27.81 44.87
N VAL A 181 -18.81 27.78 43.52
CA VAL A 181 -17.56 27.61 42.78
C VAL A 181 -16.77 28.92 42.72
N PRO A 182 -15.43 28.92 42.90
CA PRO A 182 -14.60 30.13 42.77
C PRO A 182 -14.66 30.74 41.36
N GLU A 183 -14.80 32.06 41.25
CA GLU A 183 -14.85 32.78 39.99
C GLU A 183 -13.49 32.93 39.29
N HIS A 184 -12.41 32.47 39.86
CA HIS A 184 -11.06 32.67 39.35
C HIS A 184 -10.29 31.36 39.21
N ARG A 185 -9.34 31.38 38.25
CA ARG A 185 -8.41 30.26 37.98
C ARG A 185 -9.10 28.93 37.75
N VAL A 186 -10.16 28.92 36.96
CA VAL A 186 -10.79 27.65 36.51
C VAL A 186 -9.90 27.04 35.42
N GLN A 187 -9.42 25.82 35.68
CA GLN A 187 -8.43 25.16 34.88
C GLN A 187 -9.04 24.01 34.06
N TRP A 188 -10.04 23.33 34.61
CA TRP A 188 -10.62 22.11 34.01
C TRP A 188 -12.07 21.94 34.42
N VAL A 189 -12.85 21.35 33.54
CA VAL A 189 -14.25 20.97 33.79
C VAL A 189 -14.48 19.58 33.22
N LEU A 190 -15.31 18.78 33.92
CA LEU A 190 -15.68 17.46 33.49
C LEU A 190 -17.10 17.14 33.97
N HIS A 191 -17.98 16.76 33.07
CA HIS A 191 -19.24 16.10 33.40
C HIS A 191 -19.01 14.60 33.26
N ASP A 192 -19.09 13.88 34.39
CA ASP A 192 -18.93 12.43 34.36
C ASP A 192 -20.19 11.71 33.83
N SER A 193 -20.05 10.42 33.53
CA SER A 193 -21.13 9.60 33.00
C SER A 193 -22.33 9.44 33.96
N ARG A 194 -22.19 9.84 35.24
CA ARG A 194 -23.25 9.81 36.27
C ARG A 194 -23.91 11.18 36.40
N GLY A 195 -23.39 12.22 35.76
CA GLY A 195 -23.91 13.57 35.81
C GLY A 195 -23.33 14.42 36.96
N THR A 196 -22.26 13.95 37.64
CA THR A 196 -21.51 14.78 38.56
C THR A 196 -20.68 15.79 37.75
N PHE A 197 -20.74 17.04 38.14
CA PHE A 197 -19.95 18.10 37.51
C PHE A 197 -18.72 18.42 38.35
N TRP A 198 -17.54 18.15 37.81
CA TRP A 198 -16.24 18.38 38.42
C TRP A 198 -15.60 19.63 37.86
N VAL A 199 -15.06 20.47 38.74
CA VAL A 199 -14.41 21.73 38.39
C VAL A 199 -13.07 21.85 39.16
N LEU A 200 -11.99 22.09 38.43
CA LEU A 200 -10.72 22.44 39.00
C LEU A 200 -10.59 23.96 39.03
N ALA A 201 -10.68 24.55 40.20
CA ALA A 201 -10.64 25.98 40.38
C ALA A 201 -9.81 26.35 41.66
N ASN A 202 -9.04 27.42 41.59
CA ASN A 202 -8.20 27.90 42.70
C ASN A 202 -7.27 26.84 43.31
N LEU A 203 -6.73 25.94 42.45
CA LEU A 203 -5.84 24.85 42.87
C LEU A 203 -6.54 23.82 43.79
N ARG A 204 -7.87 23.70 43.67
CA ARG A 204 -8.70 22.72 44.39
C ARG A 204 -9.70 22.05 43.44
N ILE A 205 -10.21 20.93 43.86
CA ILE A 205 -11.28 20.20 43.18
C ILE A 205 -12.60 20.55 43.84
N TRP A 206 -13.53 20.97 43.01
CA TRP A 206 -14.92 21.26 43.35
C TRP A 206 -15.82 20.23 42.63
N MET A 207 -16.83 19.76 43.31
CA MET A 207 -17.78 18.83 42.66
C MET A 207 -19.23 19.28 42.94
N ARG A 208 -20.09 19.03 41.95
CA ARG A 208 -21.52 19.22 42.07
C ARG A 208 -22.20 17.88 41.71
N PRO A 209 -22.70 17.11 42.70
CA PRO A 209 -23.41 15.87 42.41
C PRO A 209 -24.62 16.09 41.51
N ALA A 210 -25.02 15.07 40.76
CA ALA A 210 -26.19 15.13 39.89
C ALA A 210 -27.44 15.58 40.67
N GLY A 211 -28.16 16.55 40.12
CA GLY A 211 -29.37 17.08 40.72
C GLY A 211 -29.16 18.07 41.89
N GLN A 212 -27.92 18.32 42.31
CA GLN A 212 -27.63 19.31 43.37
C GLN A 212 -27.38 20.68 42.73
N PRO A 213 -27.81 21.82 43.38
CA PRO A 213 -27.64 23.16 42.87
C PRO A 213 -26.25 23.75 43.13
N ARG A 214 -25.52 23.27 44.14
CA ARG A 214 -24.27 23.86 44.62
C ARG A 214 -23.07 22.94 44.43
N PHE A 215 -21.93 23.57 44.25
CA PHE A 215 -20.62 22.93 44.30
C PHE A 215 -20.10 22.82 45.74
N GLU A 216 -19.50 21.70 46.02
CA GLU A 216 -18.83 21.41 47.30
C GLU A 216 -17.30 21.39 47.08
N ASP A 217 -16.57 21.98 48.00
CA ASP A 217 -15.10 21.85 48.05
C ASP A 217 -14.75 20.42 48.55
N THR A 218 -14.11 19.63 47.71
CA THR A 218 -13.65 18.30 48.13
C THR A 218 -12.50 18.31 49.15
N GLY A 219 -11.92 19.48 49.42
CA GLY A 219 -10.70 19.60 50.26
C GLY A 219 -9.41 19.19 49.53
N ILE A 220 -9.48 18.64 48.31
CA ILE A 220 -8.33 18.10 47.57
C ILE A 220 -7.64 19.23 46.82
N ALA A 221 -6.36 19.47 47.22
CA ALA A 221 -5.51 20.43 46.54
C ALA A 221 -4.85 19.82 45.31
N VAL A 222 -4.74 20.58 44.19
CA VAL A 222 -4.10 20.19 42.96
C VAL A 222 -3.06 21.20 42.51
N SER A 223 -2.14 20.80 41.67
CA SER A 223 -1.17 21.71 41.04
C SER A 223 -1.80 22.49 39.87
N GLN A 224 -1.06 23.47 39.36
CA GLN A 224 -1.40 24.14 38.11
C GLN A 224 -1.43 23.13 36.96
N MET A 225 -2.38 23.31 36.04
CA MET A 225 -2.55 22.44 34.88
C MET A 225 -2.89 20.96 35.18
N ALA A 226 -3.45 20.68 36.36
CA ALA A 226 -4.07 19.41 36.65
C ALA A 226 -5.29 19.18 35.76
N THR A 227 -5.60 17.91 35.40
CA THR A 227 -6.70 17.55 34.52
C THR A 227 -7.46 16.34 35.07
N LEU A 228 -8.72 16.21 34.67
CA LEU A 228 -9.59 15.09 35.04
C LEU A 228 -9.98 14.30 33.79
N THR A 229 -10.11 13.01 33.98
CA THR A 229 -10.60 12.08 32.94
C THR A 229 -11.43 10.98 33.58
N GLU A 230 -12.46 10.53 32.91
CA GLU A 230 -13.26 9.39 33.32
C GLU A 230 -12.81 8.10 32.61
N SER A 231 -12.68 7.01 33.37
CA SER A 231 -12.40 5.67 32.81
C SER A 231 -13.66 5.04 32.22
N PRO A 232 -13.55 4.01 31.36
CA PRO A 232 -14.69 3.26 30.83
C PRO A 232 -15.57 2.61 31.94
N GLN A 233 -15.01 2.40 33.12
CA GLN A 233 -15.72 1.85 34.29
C GLN A 233 -16.38 2.96 35.13
N GLY A 234 -16.29 4.24 34.71
CA GLY A 234 -16.89 5.38 35.41
C GLY A 234 -16.07 5.85 36.61
N GLU A 235 -14.80 5.49 36.74
CA GLU A 235 -13.91 6.10 37.72
C GLU A 235 -13.36 7.43 37.19
N VAL A 236 -13.41 8.48 37.96
CA VAL A 236 -12.77 9.74 37.67
C VAL A 236 -11.32 9.70 38.15
N TRP A 237 -10.40 10.06 37.27
CA TRP A 237 -8.97 10.10 37.53
C TRP A 237 -8.42 11.50 37.45
N LEU A 238 -7.48 11.80 38.33
CA LEU A 238 -6.73 13.06 38.40
C LEU A 238 -5.34 12.87 37.84
N ALA A 239 -4.97 13.68 36.86
CA ALA A 239 -3.59 13.90 36.44
C ALA A 239 -3.07 15.16 37.11
N ASP A 240 -2.00 15.04 37.86
CA ASP A 240 -1.33 16.16 38.53
C ASP A 240 0.17 16.15 38.20
N ARG A 241 0.67 17.20 37.60
CA ARG A 241 2.06 17.31 37.14
C ARG A 241 3.10 17.37 38.25
N VAL A 242 2.71 17.51 39.51
CA VAL A 242 3.60 17.57 40.69
C VAL A 242 3.39 16.34 41.55
N ARG A 243 2.15 15.96 41.77
CA ARG A 243 1.79 14.89 42.72
C ARG A 243 1.64 13.52 42.09
N GLY A 244 1.68 13.45 40.73
CA GLY A 244 1.45 12.22 40.02
C GLY A 244 -0.03 11.99 39.68
N THR A 245 -0.37 10.80 39.21
CA THR A 245 -1.70 10.43 38.74
C THR A 245 -2.38 9.49 39.73
N SER A 246 -3.65 9.73 40.07
CA SER A 246 -4.42 8.87 40.99
C SER A 246 -5.91 8.82 40.63
N PRO A 247 -6.62 7.75 40.96
CA PRO A 247 -8.08 7.78 40.93
C PRO A 247 -8.59 8.79 41.95
N LEU A 248 -9.71 9.43 41.66
CA LEU A 248 -10.35 10.46 42.48
C LEU A 248 -11.67 9.98 43.02
N ALA A 249 -12.52 9.41 42.21
CA ALA A 249 -13.87 9.00 42.57
C ALA A 249 -14.28 7.74 41.78
N ASN A 250 -15.19 6.98 42.34
CA ASN A 250 -15.83 5.82 41.73
C ASN A 250 -17.36 5.92 41.77
N ALA A 251 -18.07 4.80 41.56
CA ALA A 251 -19.53 4.76 41.61
C ALA A 251 -20.13 5.12 42.99
N GLN A 252 -19.35 5.00 44.06
CA GLN A 252 -19.76 5.29 45.44
C GLN A 252 -19.48 6.77 45.82
N GLY A 253 -18.79 7.54 44.98
CA GLY A 253 -18.41 8.91 45.24
C GLY A 253 -16.89 9.09 45.37
N LEU A 254 -16.45 10.11 46.10
CA LEU A 254 -15.02 10.36 46.32
C LEU A 254 -14.37 9.19 47.06
N LEU A 255 -13.20 8.77 46.57
CA LEU A 255 -12.39 7.75 47.21
C LEU A 255 -11.76 8.27 48.51
N PRO A 256 -11.66 7.46 49.59
CA PRO A 256 -10.90 7.82 50.81
C PRO A 256 -9.42 8.18 50.47
N ASP A 257 -8.82 9.07 51.24
CA ASP A 257 -7.43 9.51 51.05
C ASP A 257 -6.45 8.32 51.05
N SER A 258 -6.67 7.34 51.92
CA SER A 258 -5.84 6.13 51.99
C SER A 258 -5.89 5.32 50.72
N GLU A 259 -7.05 5.20 50.10
CA GLU A 259 -7.22 4.44 48.85
C GLU A 259 -6.63 5.21 47.64
N ARG A 260 -6.87 6.53 47.59
CA ARG A 260 -6.28 7.37 46.57
C ARG A 260 -4.75 7.33 46.59
N GLU A 261 -4.17 7.36 47.80
CA GLU A 261 -2.73 7.29 48.00
C GLU A 261 -2.17 5.92 47.68
N ALA A 262 -2.85 4.83 48.06
CA ALA A 262 -2.43 3.45 47.77
C ALA A 262 -2.43 3.14 46.27
N ARG A 263 -3.34 3.78 45.49
CA ARG A 263 -3.46 3.61 44.02
C ARG A 263 -2.75 4.73 43.22
N ARG A 264 -2.07 5.65 43.91
CA ARG A 264 -1.32 6.73 43.25
C ARG A 264 -0.16 6.21 42.42
N LEU A 265 0.04 6.79 41.29
CA LEU A 265 1.18 6.59 40.37
C LEU A 265 2.09 7.85 40.45
N PRO A 266 2.99 7.94 41.43
CA PRO A 266 3.79 9.18 41.67
C PRO A 266 4.72 9.48 40.52
N ASP A 267 5.23 8.44 39.83
CA ASP A 267 6.14 8.55 38.69
C ASP A 267 5.42 8.92 37.37
N LEU A 268 4.08 8.97 37.38
CA LEU A 268 3.25 9.34 36.24
C LEU A 268 2.76 10.79 36.35
N VAL A 269 3.63 11.75 36.06
CA VAL A 269 3.36 13.20 36.10
C VAL A 269 2.67 13.64 34.81
N ALA A 270 1.43 13.24 34.63
CA ALA A 270 0.71 13.36 33.36
C ALA A 270 0.22 14.79 33.07
N ALA A 271 0.21 15.15 31.80
CA ALA A 271 -0.45 16.35 31.28
C ALA A 271 -1.90 16.09 30.89
N ARG A 272 -2.16 14.94 30.28
CA ARG A 272 -3.48 14.43 29.87
C ARG A 272 -3.52 12.93 30.09
N LEU A 273 -4.72 12.43 30.32
CA LEU A 273 -5.01 11.00 30.44
C LEU A 273 -6.03 10.59 29.38
N GLN A 274 -5.89 9.38 28.89
CA GLN A 274 -6.85 8.73 27.99
C GLN A 274 -6.94 7.27 28.35
N PHE A 275 -8.13 6.75 28.61
CA PHE A 275 -8.37 5.31 28.73
C PHE A 275 -8.70 4.72 27.37
N THR A 276 -8.19 3.52 27.14
CA THR A 276 -8.58 2.70 25.96
C THR A 276 -9.65 1.68 26.37
N ALA A 277 -10.33 1.12 25.38
CA ALA A 277 -11.42 0.16 25.61
C ALA A 277 -10.98 -1.10 26.38
N ASP A 278 -9.70 -1.47 26.30
CA ASP A 278 -9.08 -2.56 27.06
C ASP A 278 -8.79 -2.19 28.53
N GLY A 279 -9.16 -0.98 28.96
CA GLY A 279 -8.97 -0.48 30.32
C GLY A 279 -7.55 0.03 30.60
N ALA A 280 -6.65 0.06 29.63
CA ALA A 280 -5.31 0.62 29.84
C ALA A 280 -5.37 2.15 29.93
N LEU A 281 -4.57 2.70 30.84
CA LEU A 281 -4.41 4.15 31.01
C LEU A 281 -3.22 4.64 30.18
N TRP A 282 -3.49 5.57 29.29
CA TRP A 282 -2.46 6.29 28.54
C TRP A 282 -2.30 7.70 29.10
N ALA A 283 -1.09 8.16 29.16
CA ALA A 283 -0.75 9.46 29.69
C ALA A 283 0.28 10.17 28.80
N THR A 284 0.06 11.44 28.55
CA THR A 284 1.08 12.33 27.96
C THR A 284 1.79 13.11 29.06
N MET A 285 3.06 13.40 28.85
CA MET A 285 3.90 14.09 29.81
C MET A 285 4.56 15.31 29.16
N SER A 286 4.57 16.41 29.89
CA SER A 286 5.14 17.68 29.44
C SER A 286 5.73 18.41 30.64
N PRO A 287 6.92 19.00 30.53
CA PRO A 287 7.73 19.23 29.33
C PRO A 287 8.55 18.01 28.88
N HIS A 288 8.68 16.96 29.70
CA HIS A 288 9.49 15.79 29.40
C HIS A 288 8.75 14.49 29.75
N GLY A 289 9.16 13.38 29.13
CA GLY A 289 8.64 12.05 29.43
C GLY A 289 7.83 11.40 28.33
N GLY A 290 7.40 12.16 27.32
CA GLY A 290 6.68 11.60 26.16
C GLY A 290 5.32 11.03 26.48
N VAL A 291 5.13 9.73 26.22
CA VAL A 291 3.88 8.98 26.42
C VAL A 291 4.15 7.80 27.34
N ALA A 292 3.24 7.53 28.26
CA ALA A 292 3.26 6.33 29.08
C ALA A 292 1.95 5.55 28.92
N ARG A 293 2.04 4.22 28.97
CA ARG A 293 0.90 3.30 29.04
C ARG A 293 0.97 2.49 30.32
N VAL A 294 -0.12 2.44 31.06
CA VAL A 294 -0.23 1.66 32.31
C VAL A 294 -1.31 0.62 32.15
N THR A 295 -0.98 -0.62 32.46
CA THR A 295 -1.94 -1.72 32.48
C THR A 295 -2.23 -2.13 33.92
N PHE A 296 -3.47 -2.54 34.15
CA PHE A 296 -3.99 -2.88 35.47
C PHE A 296 -4.39 -4.35 35.53
N ASP A 297 -4.22 -4.92 36.75
CA ASP A 297 -4.87 -6.17 37.18
C ASP A 297 -5.84 -5.77 38.29
N GLY A 298 -7.14 -5.77 37.95
CA GLY A 298 -8.13 -5.10 38.77
C GLY A 298 -7.83 -3.61 38.95
N SER A 299 -7.67 -3.16 40.19
CA SER A 299 -7.31 -1.78 40.51
C SER A 299 -5.80 -1.52 40.67
N ARG A 300 -4.96 -2.56 40.58
CA ARG A 300 -3.51 -2.47 40.75
C ARG A 300 -2.80 -2.27 39.44
N ALA A 301 -1.95 -1.25 39.34
CA ALA A 301 -1.05 -1.06 38.22
C ALA A 301 0.04 -2.15 38.24
N VAL A 302 0.15 -2.92 37.18
CA VAL A 302 1.11 -4.05 37.07
C VAL A 302 2.27 -3.72 36.16
N ARG A 303 2.07 -2.85 35.16
CA ARG A 303 3.10 -2.51 34.19
C ARG A 303 2.97 -1.06 33.73
N MET A 304 4.09 -0.39 33.56
CA MET A 304 4.19 0.93 32.94
C MET A 304 5.19 0.87 31.80
N GLU A 305 4.76 1.22 30.61
CA GLU A 305 5.57 1.30 29.38
C GLU A 305 5.73 2.77 29.02
N ARG A 306 6.92 3.17 28.54
CA ARG A 306 7.21 4.55 28.16
C ARG A 306 7.70 4.62 26.72
N PHE A 307 7.27 5.68 26.03
CA PHE A 307 7.65 5.96 24.65
C PHE A 307 7.95 7.45 24.48
N ASP A 308 9.17 7.78 24.08
CA ASP A 308 9.64 9.14 23.98
C ASP A 308 10.42 9.40 22.67
N SER A 309 11.14 10.49 22.56
CA SER A 309 11.90 10.83 21.35
C SER A 309 12.92 9.79 20.91
N PRO A 310 13.71 9.17 21.79
CA PRO A 310 14.59 8.06 21.45
C PRO A 310 13.86 6.88 20.81
N HIS A 311 12.59 6.67 21.15
CA HIS A 311 11.75 5.62 20.57
C HIS A 311 11.04 6.03 19.27
N GLY A 312 11.15 7.31 18.85
CA GLY A 312 10.56 7.82 17.61
C GLY A 312 9.48 8.87 17.77
N LEU A 313 9.04 9.21 18.99
CA LEU A 313 8.08 10.28 19.21
C LEU A 313 8.60 11.59 18.59
N THR A 314 7.73 12.41 18.03
CA THR A 314 8.14 13.65 17.34
C THR A 314 8.85 14.63 18.26
N ALA A 315 8.51 14.64 19.56
CA ALA A 315 9.22 15.41 20.61
C ALA A 315 9.00 14.78 21.98
N THR A 316 9.79 15.21 22.99
CA THR A 316 9.65 14.74 24.38
C THR A 316 8.49 15.39 25.13
N SER A 317 8.04 16.57 24.69
CA SER A 317 6.88 17.27 25.25
C SER A 317 5.61 16.89 24.48
N ALA A 318 4.78 16.08 25.09
CA ALA A 318 3.48 15.68 24.57
C ALA A 318 2.35 16.24 25.45
N VAL A 319 1.31 16.83 24.86
CA VAL A 319 0.20 17.40 25.61
C VAL A 319 -1.13 16.75 25.27
N PRO A 320 -1.73 16.92 24.05
CA PRO A 320 -3.01 16.29 23.77
C PRO A 320 -2.86 14.82 23.48
N ILE A 321 -3.83 14.06 23.93
CA ILE A 321 -4.04 12.66 23.59
C ILE A 321 -5.51 12.39 23.45
N ILE A 322 -5.90 11.74 22.36
CA ILE A 322 -7.27 11.25 22.17
C ILE A 322 -7.24 9.83 21.58
N ALA A 323 -8.30 9.07 21.86
CA ALA A 323 -8.63 7.87 21.11
C ALA A 323 -9.62 8.25 20.00
N ASP A 324 -9.33 7.89 18.76
CA ASP A 324 -10.29 8.07 17.67
C ASP A 324 -11.37 6.98 17.68
N ARG A 325 -12.35 7.10 16.81
CA ARG A 325 -13.50 6.18 16.72
C ARG A 325 -13.11 4.75 16.32
N GLU A 326 -11.94 4.59 15.69
CA GLU A 326 -11.38 3.30 15.26
C GLU A 326 -10.41 2.71 16.33
N GLY A 327 -10.24 3.40 17.46
CA GLY A 327 -9.40 2.97 18.58
C GLY A 327 -7.91 3.30 18.44
N ASN A 328 -7.53 4.11 17.44
CA ASN A 328 -6.16 4.61 17.37
C ASN A 328 -5.97 5.74 18.38
N LEU A 329 -4.78 5.81 18.97
CA LEU A 329 -4.41 6.90 19.87
C LEU A 329 -3.61 7.94 19.11
N TRP A 330 -4.03 9.18 19.24
CA TRP A 330 -3.38 10.34 18.62
C TRP A 330 -2.76 11.23 19.69
N VAL A 331 -1.51 11.57 19.48
CA VAL A 331 -0.72 12.39 20.42
C VAL A 331 -0.12 13.56 19.67
N GLY A 332 -0.46 14.75 20.14
CA GLY A 332 0.15 15.99 19.66
C GLY A 332 1.37 16.37 20.46
N THR A 333 2.37 16.91 19.79
CA THR A 333 3.58 17.47 20.38
C THR A 333 3.87 18.85 19.78
N ASN A 334 4.89 19.51 20.30
CA ASN A 334 5.36 20.77 19.72
C ASN A 334 6.05 20.60 18.34
N LEU A 335 6.42 19.36 17.94
CA LEU A 335 7.11 19.09 16.66
C LEU A 335 6.33 18.16 15.74
N GLY A 336 5.05 17.95 15.99
CA GLY A 336 4.19 17.18 15.08
C GLY A 336 3.15 16.31 15.75
N LEU A 337 2.56 15.42 14.94
CA LEU A 337 1.50 14.51 15.32
C LEU A 337 2.02 13.08 15.33
N ASN A 338 1.54 12.26 16.27
CA ASN A 338 1.88 10.86 16.42
C ASN A 338 0.61 10.02 16.51
N ARG A 339 0.63 8.84 15.92
CA ARG A 339 -0.44 7.84 16.05
C ARG A 339 0.14 6.57 16.62
N PHE A 340 -0.56 5.98 17.60
CA PHE A 340 -0.32 4.64 18.11
C PHE A 340 -1.52 3.77 17.77
N ARG A 341 -1.27 2.66 17.12
CA ARG A 341 -2.27 1.68 16.71
C ARG A 341 -1.90 0.32 17.28
N VAL A 342 -2.87 -0.45 17.73
CA VAL A 342 -2.64 -1.84 18.15
C VAL A 342 -2.05 -2.61 16.99
N ARG A 343 -0.93 -3.27 17.22
CA ARG A 343 -0.27 -4.11 16.23
C ARG A 343 -1.08 -5.38 16.05
N SER A 344 -1.43 -5.71 14.81
CA SER A 344 -2.20 -6.91 14.52
C SER A 344 -1.33 -8.15 14.58
N VAL A 345 -0.09 -8.06 14.07
CA VAL A 345 0.85 -9.16 14.03
C VAL A 345 2.09 -8.78 14.82
N HIS A 346 2.53 -9.68 15.68
CA HIS A 346 3.69 -9.50 16.56
C HIS A 346 4.82 -10.41 16.11
N THR A 347 6.06 -9.95 16.24
CA THR A 347 7.25 -10.76 15.99
C THR A 347 7.83 -11.25 17.30
N LEU A 348 8.26 -12.49 17.33
CA LEU A 348 9.01 -13.03 18.45
C LEU A 348 10.50 -12.73 18.27
N ALA A 349 11.03 -11.86 19.11
CA ALA A 349 12.46 -11.54 19.14
C ALA A 349 13.25 -12.64 19.88
N VAL A 350 13.33 -13.85 19.33
CA VAL A 350 14.08 -14.96 19.92
C VAL A 350 15.39 -15.15 19.16
N GLY A 351 16.48 -14.70 19.76
CA GLY A 351 17.85 -14.94 19.35
C GLY A 351 18.28 -14.35 18.00
N PRO A 352 19.56 -14.22 17.73
CA PRO A 352 20.04 -13.75 16.45
C PRO A 352 19.89 -14.82 15.36
N SER A 353 19.26 -14.44 14.26
CA SER A 353 19.48 -14.94 12.89
C SER A 353 19.33 -16.43 12.56
N ASP A 354 18.41 -17.17 13.16
CA ASP A 354 18.04 -18.48 12.60
C ASP A 354 16.78 -18.33 11.71
N PRO A 355 16.89 -18.35 10.37
CA PRO A 355 15.76 -18.18 9.46
C PRO A 355 14.88 -19.43 9.38
N TYR A 356 15.37 -20.61 9.78
CA TYR A 356 14.68 -21.88 9.65
C TYR A 356 14.01 -22.29 10.97
N ARG A 357 12.88 -21.71 11.29
CA ARG A 357 12.13 -22.04 12.50
C ARG A 357 10.89 -22.83 12.17
N SER A 358 10.72 -23.95 12.84
CA SER A 358 9.58 -24.82 12.69
C SER A 358 8.61 -24.66 13.84
N LEU A 359 7.35 -24.92 13.55
CA LEU A 359 6.24 -24.87 14.52
C LEU A 359 5.67 -26.27 14.68
N VAL A 360 5.40 -26.67 15.92
CA VAL A 360 4.70 -27.90 16.21
C VAL A 360 3.63 -27.64 17.28
N ARG A 361 2.47 -28.23 17.09
CA ARG A 361 1.42 -28.31 18.12
C ARG A 361 1.52 -29.65 18.81
N ALA A 362 1.70 -29.62 20.12
CA ALA A 362 1.66 -30.83 20.95
C ALA A 362 0.21 -31.25 21.23
N SER A 363 0.03 -32.47 21.75
CA SER A 363 -1.26 -33.04 22.10
C SER A 363 -2.00 -32.27 23.20
N ASP A 364 -1.28 -31.49 24.02
CA ASP A 364 -1.85 -30.58 25.01
C ASP A 364 -2.36 -29.24 24.44
N GLY A 365 -2.38 -29.09 23.11
CA GLY A 365 -2.84 -27.89 22.39
C GLY A 365 -1.86 -26.72 22.39
N ARG A 366 -0.68 -26.86 23.01
CA ARG A 366 0.37 -25.84 23.02
C ARG A 366 1.16 -25.85 21.74
N VAL A 367 1.71 -24.71 21.37
CA VAL A 367 2.60 -24.56 20.23
C VAL A 367 4.03 -24.36 20.74
N TYR A 368 4.94 -25.09 20.14
CA TYR A 368 6.37 -24.98 20.37
C TYR A 368 7.06 -24.58 19.06
N GLY A 369 7.99 -23.64 19.16
CA GLY A 369 8.90 -23.28 18.08
C GLY A 369 10.28 -23.90 18.33
N TYR A 370 11.02 -24.22 17.29
CA TYR A 370 12.41 -24.64 17.36
C TYR A 370 13.18 -24.25 16.10
N GLY A 371 14.51 -24.13 16.25
CA GLY A 371 15.43 -23.87 15.15
C GLY A 371 16.26 -25.10 14.81
N GLU A 372 17.37 -24.89 14.11
CA GLU A 372 18.30 -25.95 13.70
C GLU A 372 18.90 -26.76 14.88
N ASP A 373 18.98 -26.15 16.08
CA ASP A 373 19.48 -26.80 17.29
C ASP A 373 18.51 -27.80 17.91
N LEU A 374 17.31 -27.93 17.33
CA LEU A 374 16.21 -28.79 17.82
C LEU A 374 15.88 -28.57 19.32
N LYS A 375 16.09 -27.34 19.84
CA LYS A 375 15.70 -27.00 21.20
C LYS A 375 14.37 -26.32 21.18
N PRO A 376 13.31 -26.86 21.86
CA PRO A 376 11.99 -26.28 21.82
C PRO A 376 11.90 -25.00 22.66
N TYR A 377 11.08 -24.07 22.19
CA TYR A 377 10.64 -22.85 22.86
C TYR A 377 9.14 -22.95 23.12
N ASP A 378 8.71 -22.81 24.37
CA ASP A 378 7.28 -22.76 24.71
C ASP A 378 6.69 -21.40 24.35
N LEU A 379 5.76 -21.37 23.41
CA LEU A 379 5.22 -20.14 22.81
C LEU A 379 3.90 -19.67 23.47
N ARG A 380 3.71 -19.90 24.76
CA ARG A 380 2.52 -19.46 25.49
C ARG A 380 2.52 -17.95 25.79
N ARG A 381 1.33 -17.33 25.84
CA ARG A 381 1.13 -15.91 26.18
C ARG A 381 1.96 -15.40 27.37
N PRO A 382 1.95 -16.04 28.54
CA PRO A 382 2.67 -15.51 29.69
C PRO A 382 4.19 -15.43 29.50
N LEU A 383 4.74 -16.14 28.51
CA LEU A 383 6.17 -16.25 28.25
C LEU A 383 6.65 -15.41 27.09
N LEU A 384 5.74 -14.82 26.27
CA LEU A 384 6.11 -14.10 25.02
C LEU A 384 6.99 -12.88 25.24
N GLU A 385 7.03 -12.34 26.44
CA GLU A 385 7.91 -11.23 26.84
C GLU A 385 9.21 -11.71 27.53
N GLY A 386 9.36 -13.04 27.67
CA GLY A 386 10.52 -13.67 28.29
C GLY A 386 11.72 -13.73 27.36
N SER A 387 12.89 -13.98 27.96
CA SER A 387 14.12 -14.30 27.21
C SER A 387 14.03 -15.69 26.57
N ALA A 388 14.83 -15.93 25.52
CA ALA A 388 14.96 -17.24 24.88
C ALA A 388 15.23 -18.37 25.90
N ALA A 389 16.04 -18.09 26.93
CA ALA A 389 16.34 -19.06 28.00
C ALA A 389 15.11 -19.40 28.84
N GLN A 390 14.21 -18.44 29.10
CA GLN A 390 12.97 -18.66 29.82
C GLN A 390 11.99 -19.51 29.00
N LEU A 391 11.85 -19.21 27.71
CA LEU A 391 11.02 -20.00 26.79
C LEU A 391 11.51 -21.45 26.67
N GLN A 392 12.81 -21.67 26.56
CA GLN A 392 13.41 -23.01 26.57
C GLN A 392 13.26 -23.71 27.92
N ALA A 393 13.46 -23.00 29.03
CA ALA A 393 13.27 -23.58 30.36
C ALA A 393 11.80 -23.99 30.62
N ALA A 394 10.83 -23.26 30.08
CA ALA A 394 9.42 -23.63 30.14
C ALA A 394 9.12 -24.87 29.28
N ALA A 395 9.67 -24.95 28.08
CA ALA A 395 9.52 -26.09 27.20
C ALA A 395 10.10 -27.39 27.82
N ARG A 396 11.19 -27.29 28.54
CA ARG A 396 11.76 -28.45 29.30
C ARG A 396 10.82 -29.02 30.38
N ARG A 397 9.84 -28.25 30.82
CA ARG A 397 8.81 -28.65 31.80
C ARG A 397 7.48 -29.01 31.14
N ALA A 398 7.46 -29.23 29.84
CA ALA A 398 6.26 -29.63 29.12
C ALA A 398 5.71 -30.95 29.68
N PRO A 399 4.41 -31.05 29.92
CA PRO A 399 3.78 -32.25 30.44
C PRO A 399 3.68 -33.37 29.39
N THR A 400 3.69 -33.01 28.12
CA THR A 400 3.50 -33.88 26.98
C THR A 400 4.76 -33.93 26.13
N PRO A 401 4.98 -35.01 25.34
CA PRO A 401 6.07 -35.08 24.40
C PRO A 401 5.99 -33.97 23.34
N ILE A 402 7.14 -33.38 23.04
CA ILE A 402 7.29 -32.40 21.96
C ILE A 402 8.06 -33.06 20.81
N TRP A 403 7.41 -33.16 19.66
CA TRP A 403 8.07 -33.62 18.43
C TRP A 403 8.77 -32.45 17.74
N GLN A 404 9.92 -32.72 17.15
CA GLN A 404 10.76 -31.74 16.46
C GLN A 404 11.43 -32.40 15.26
N PHE A 405 11.66 -31.65 14.23
CA PHE A 405 12.40 -32.11 13.08
C PHE A 405 13.17 -30.99 12.39
N ASP A 406 14.25 -31.35 11.77
CA ASP A 406 14.93 -30.52 10.77
C ASP A 406 14.86 -31.26 9.41
N TRP A 407 15.71 -30.88 8.45
CA TRP A 407 15.70 -31.46 7.12
C TRP A 407 15.99 -32.95 7.06
N VAL A 408 16.64 -33.54 8.07
CA VAL A 408 17.08 -34.93 8.09
C VAL A 408 16.86 -35.65 9.43
N ASN A 409 16.64 -34.90 10.51
CA ASN A 409 16.50 -35.45 11.84
C ASN A 409 15.12 -35.32 12.40
N LEU A 410 14.63 -36.39 13.02
CA LEU A 410 13.44 -36.37 13.83
C LEU A 410 13.85 -36.56 15.31
N ALA A 411 13.29 -35.71 16.16
CA ALA A 411 13.59 -35.76 17.59
C ALA A 411 12.32 -35.68 18.41
N ARG A 412 12.38 -36.17 19.64
CA ARG A 412 11.29 -36.10 20.61
C ARG A 412 11.85 -35.63 21.95
N THR A 413 11.26 -34.58 22.49
CA THR A 413 11.62 -34.06 23.82
C THR A 413 10.57 -34.50 24.84
N VAL A 414 11.03 -35.22 25.90
CA VAL A 414 10.17 -35.64 27.02
C VAL A 414 10.86 -35.24 28.31
N ALA A 415 10.16 -34.54 29.18
CA ALA A 415 10.69 -34.03 30.46
C ALA A 415 12.02 -33.29 30.33
N GLY A 416 12.24 -32.56 29.25
CA GLY A 416 13.43 -31.77 28.95
C GLY A 416 14.60 -32.56 28.36
N HIS A 417 14.46 -33.85 28.12
CA HIS A 417 15.45 -34.68 27.42
C HIS A 417 15.05 -34.85 25.97
N THR A 418 15.87 -34.35 25.07
CA THR A 418 15.69 -34.51 23.61
C THR A 418 16.38 -35.77 23.14
N THR A 419 15.66 -36.70 22.54
CA THR A 419 16.16 -37.91 21.95
C THR A 419 15.94 -37.91 20.46
N LEU A 420 16.98 -38.13 19.67
CA LEU A 420 16.89 -38.36 18.25
C LEU A 420 16.21 -39.70 17.99
N ILE A 421 15.24 -39.70 17.08
CA ILE A 421 14.56 -40.91 16.63
C ILE A 421 15.15 -41.25 15.26
N PRO A 422 16.00 -42.28 15.19
CA PRO A 422 16.63 -42.64 13.94
C PRO A 422 15.60 -43.17 12.93
N LEU A 423 15.71 -42.75 11.69
CA LEU A 423 14.97 -43.35 10.60
C LEU A 423 15.58 -44.74 10.27
N PRO A 424 14.75 -45.72 9.89
CA PRO A 424 15.26 -47.04 9.50
C PRO A 424 15.97 -46.98 8.15
N GLU A 425 16.91 -47.90 7.93
CA GLU A 425 17.47 -48.04 6.58
C GLU A 425 16.40 -48.53 5.57
N PRO A 426 16.38 -48.00 4.34
CA PRO A 426 17.35 -47.10 3.71
C PRO A 426 16.96 -45.59 3.77
N PHE A 427 16.23 -45.14 4.77
CA PHE A 427 15.72 -43.78 4.90
C PHE A 427 16.65 -42.86 5.70
N THR A 428 17.68 -43.40 6.33
CA THR A 428 18.66 -42.64 7.10
C THR A 428 19.32 -41.56 6.23
N GLY A 429 19.34 -40.34 6.72
CA GLY A 429 19.89 -39.17 6.02
C GLY A 429 19.10 -38.67 4.83
N GLN A 430 17.88 -39.16 4.61
CA GLN A 430 17.00 -38.65 3.58
C GLN A 430 16.31 -37.32 4.04
N PRO A 431 16.11 -36.37 3.14
CA PRO A 431 15.36 -35.14 3.47
C PRO A 431 13.94 -35.44 3.94
N LEU A 432 13.52 -34.76 5.00
CA LEU A 432 12.16 -34.81 5.51
C LEU A 432 11.34 -33.66 4.87
N HIS A 433 10.37 -33.99 4.05
CA HIS A 433 9.58 -32.99 3.32
C HIS A 433 8.29 -32.58 4.03
N ALA A 434 7.58 -33.54 4.63
CA ALA A 434 6.34 -33.31 5.35
C ALA A 434 6.22 -34.27 6.53
N LEU A 435 5.65 -33.77 7.62
CA LEU A 435 5.38 -34.52 8.85
C LEU A 435 3.98 -34.24 9.35
N LEU A 436 3.40 -35.27 9.93
CA LEU A 436 2.11 -35.20 10.60
C LEU A 436 2.18 -35.98 11.90
N PHE A 437 1.92 -35.33 13.02
CA PHE A 437 1.80 -35.95 14.33
C PHE A 437 0.31 -36.15 14.63
N ALA A 438 -0.11 -37.41 14.66
CA ALA A 438 -1.52 -37.71 14.94
C ALA A 438 -1.79 -37.76 16.44
N ASP A 439 -0.84 -38.26 17.21
CA ASP A 439 -0.84 -38.23 18.68
C ASP A 439 0.61 -38.32 19.22
N ASP A 440 0.74 -38.56 20.54
CA ASP A 440 2.04 -38.62 21.21
C ASP A 440 2.93 -39.78 20.75
N ASP A 441 2.36 -40.86 20.19
CA ASP A 441 3.07 -42.09 19.81
C ASP A 441 2.87 -42.44 18.32
N GLN A 442 2.20 -41.58 17.54
CA GLN A 442 1.97 -41.82 16.12
C GLN A 442 2.38 -40.61 15.28
N ALA A 443 3.22 -40.85 14.28
CA ALA A 443 3.69 -39.85 13.32
C ALA A 443 3.78 -40.43 11.92
N TRP A 444 3.42 -39.60 10.93
CA TRP A 444 3.63 -39.86 9.51
C TRP A 444 4.75 -38.97 9.00
N VAL A 445 5.69 -39.56 8.29
CA VAL A 445 6.86 -38.85 7.78
C VAL A 445 7.00 -39.13 6.29
N CYS A 446 7.07 -38.04 5.50
CA CYS A 446 7.38 -38.11 4.09
C CYS A 446 8.87 -37.83 3.88
N THR A 447 9.56 -38.79 3.37
CA THR A 447 10.99 -38.69 3.04
C THR A 447 11.17 -38.49 1.54
N GLY A 448 12.26 -37.91 1.09
CA GLY A 448 12.60 -37.60 -0.29
C GLY A 448 12.03 -38.56 -1.33
N GLU A 449 12.85 -39.28 -2.07
CA GLU A 449 12.39 -40.19 -3.11
C GLU A 449 11.96 -41.58 -2.61
N ARG A 450 11.96 -41.80 -1.30
CA ARG A 450 11.72 -43.13 -0.68
C ARG A 450 10.28 -43.34 -0.20
N GLY A 451 9.43 -42.30 -0.24
CA GLY A 451 8.03 -42.43 0.12
C GLY A 451 7.73 -42.15 1.59
N VAL A 452 6.71 -42.78 2.13
CA VAL A 452 6.11 -42.44 3.43
C VAL A 452 6.39 -43.49 4.48
N LEU A 453 6.83 -43.05 5.65
CA LEU A 453 7.00 -43.86 6.86
C LEU A 453 5.91 -43.52 7.88
N HIS A 454 5.42 -44.50 8.56
CA HIS A 454 4.51 -44.43 9.69
C HIS A 454 5.25 -44.90 10.96
N TYR A 455 5.35 -44.02 11.95
CA TYR A 455 5.83 -44.34 13.28
C TYR A 455 4.64 -44.64 14.17
N LEU A 456 4.63 -45.85 14.76
CA LEU A 456 3.56 -46.28 15.62
C LEU A 456 4.12 -47.06 16.80
N HIS A 457 3.84 -46.62 18.04
CA HIS A 457 4.28 -47.28 19.29
C HIS A 457 5.74 -47.64 19.32
N GLY A 458 6.65 -46.76 18.89
CA GLY A 458 8.09 -47.00 18.89
C GLY A 458 8.67 -47.74 17.69
N GLN A 459 7.84 -48.10 16.70
CA GLN A 459 8.26 -48.83 15.51
C GLN A 459 7.97 -48.10 14.21
N TRP A 460 8.88 -48.17 13.28
CA TRP A 460 8.72 -47.66 11.93
C TRP A 460 8.09 -48.73 11.02
N GLN A 461 7.09 -48.31 10.28
CA GLN A 461 6.46 -49.09 9.21
C GLN A 461 6.49 -48.30 7.93
N ARG A 462 6.94 -48.92 6.84
CA ARG A 462 6.86 -48.29 5.53
C ARG A 462 5.50 -48.51 4.91
N GLU A 463 4.89 -47.42 4.38
CA GLU A 463 3.63 -47.53 3.65
C GLU A 463 3.91 -47.93 2.19
N THR A 464 3.82 -49.23 1.91
CA THR A 464 4.17 -49.82 0.61
C THR A 464 3.10 -49.65 -0.46
N ARG A 465 1.89 -49.26 -0.08
CA ARG A 465 0.79 -48.97 -1.01
C ARG A 465 0.97 -47.60 -1.71
N LEU A 466 1.78 -46.71 -1.15
CA LEU A 466 2.10 -45.41 -1.74
C LEU A 466 3.33 -45.52 -2.64
N PRO A 467 3.42 -44.65 -3.68
CA PRO A 467 4.61 -44.62 -4.53
C PRO A 467 5.85 -44.16 -3.77
N GLU A 468 7.02 -44.56 -4.23
CA GLU A 468 8.31 -44.05 -3.80
C GLU A 468 8.53 -42.63 -4.38
N GLN A 469 7.82 -41.68 -3.88
CA GLN A 469 7.84 -40.28 -4.31
C GLN A 469 7.72 -39.37 -3.09
N ALA A 470 8.44 -38.25 -3.11
CA ALA A 470 8.33 -37.24 -2.08
C ALA A 470 6.94 -36.63 -2.06
N CYS A 471 6.26 -36.66 -0.91
CA CYS A 471 5.09 -35.85 -0.72
C CYS A 471 5.46 -34.50 -0.07
N SER A 472 4.77 -33.46 -0.41
CA SER A 472 5.01 -32.08 0.01
C SER A 472 4.16 -31.64 1.20
N SER A 473 3.06 -32.33 1.47
CA SER A 473 2.15 -32.03 2.60
C SER A 473 1.38 -33.25 3.06
N LEU A 474 1.07 -33.28 4.36
CA LEU A 474 0.32 -34.36 5.04
C LEU A 474 -0.78 -33.74 5.89
N ALA A 475 -1.96 -34.39 5.93
CA ALA A 475 -3.04 -34.05 6.84
C ALA A 475 -3.93 -35.29 7.09
N LEU A 476 -4.78 -35.22 8.12
CA LEU A 476 -5.88 -36.15 8.30
C LEU A 476 -7.21 -35.47 7.94
N ASP A 477 -8.09 -36.18 7.31
CA ASP A 477 -9.47 -35.73 7.13
C ASP A 477 -10.30 -35.98 8.41
N ALA A 478 -11.60 -35.60 8.37
CA ALA A 478 -12.52 -35.79 9.50
C ALA A 478 -12.77 -37.25 9.87
N ASN A 479 -12.49 -38.18 8.96
CA ASN A 479 -12.68 -39.62 9.14
C ASN A 479 -11.38 -40.34 9.52
N GLY A 480 -10.29 -39.60 9.71
CA GLY A 480 -8.96 -40.13 9.98
C GLY A 480 -8.24 -40.68 8.76
N GLN A 481 -8.70 -40.38 7.53
CA GLN A 481 -8.02 -40.76 6.30
C GLN A 481 -6.78 -39.86 6.11
N LEU A 482 -5.67 -40.49 5.72
CA LEU A 482 -4.43 -39.78 5.43
C LEU A 482 -4.49 -39.11 4.06
N LEU A 483 -4.29 -37.80 4.05
CA LEU A 483 -4.19 -37.00 2.84
C LEU A 483 -2.72 -36.67 2.57
N LEU A 484 -2.30 -36.85 1.31
CA LEU A 484 -0.93 -36.61 0.88
C LEU A 484 -0.92 -35.72 -0.36
N GLY A 485 -0.29 -34.56 -0.24
CA GLY A 485 -0.04 -33.65 -1.36
C GLY A 485 1.34 -33.91 -1.97
N TYR A 486 1.43 -33.74 -3.28
CA TYR A 486 2.64 -33.97 -4.05
C TYR A 486 3.08 -32.77 -4.86
N ALA A 487 4.37 -32.68 -5.16
CA ALA A 487 4.95 -31.60 -5.95
C ALA A 487 4.48 -31.60 -7.43
N ASP A 488 3.96 -32.73 -7.93
CA ASP A 488 3.39 -32.86 -9.26
C ASP A 488 1.92 -32.36 -9.35
N GLY A 489 1.42 -31.76 -8.26
CA GLY A 489 0.05 -31.23 -8.19
C GLY A 489 -1.03 -32.26 -7.86
N ARG A 490 -0.65 -33.50 -7.55
CA ARG A 490 -1.60 -34.55 -7.17
C ARG A 490 -1.88 -34.55 -5.68
N LEU A 491 -3.08 -34.92 -5.32
CA LEU A 491 -3.52 -35.25 -3.97
C LEU A 491 -3.90 -36.73 -3.91
N ARG A 492 -3.45 -37.42 -2.88
CA ARG A 492 -3.92 -38.77 -2.57
C ARG A 492 -4.61 -38.80 -1.23
N SER A 493 -5.73 -39.52 -1.15
CA SER A 493 -6.43 -39.83 0.08
C SER A 493 -6.30 -41.35 0.31
N MET A 494 -5.88 -41.75 1.50
CA MET A 494 -5.65 -43.14 1.83
C MET A 494 -6.38 -43.51 3.12
N ASP A 495 -7.15 -44.57 3.07
CA ASP A 495 -7.69 -45.27 4.24
C ASP A 495 -7.09 -46.67 4.39
N ALA A 496 -7.62 -47.49 5.30
CA ALA A 496 -7.15 -48.83 5.52
C ALA A 496 -7.21 -49.72 4.27
N THR A 497 -8.15 -49.45 3.33
CA THR A 497 -8.47 -50.34 2.20
C THR A 497 -8.25 -49.74 0.84
N ARG A 498 -8.36 -48.42 0.71
CA ARG A 498 -8.44 -47.69 -0.58
C ARG A 498 -7.47 -46.51 -0.63
N ILE A 499 -6.97 -46.27 -1.85
CA ILE A 499 -6.26 -45.03 -2.20
C ILE A 499 -7.00 -44.35 -3.35
N GLU A 500 -7.37 -43.12 -3.15
CA GLU A 500 -7.92 -42.27 -4.19
C GLU A 500 -6.90 -41.23 -4.61
N THR A 501 -6.81 -40.95 -5.91
CA THR A 501 -5.90 -39.92 -6.44
C THR A 501 -6.71 -38.84 -7.15
N PHE A 502 -6.40 -37.60 -6.85
CA PHE A 502 -7.00 -36.41 -7.45
C PHE A 502 -5.93 -35.61 -8.18
N ASP A 503 -6.27 -35.12 -9.37
CA ASP A 503 -5.36 -34.35 -10.23
C ASP A 503 -6.12 -33.26 -10.99
N ALA A 504 -5.50 -32.70 -12.03
CA ALA A 504 -6.08 -31.65 -12.86
C ALA A 504 -7.43 -32.10 -13.53
N ASN A 505 -7.64 -33.41 -13.84
CA ASN A 505 -8.89 -33.90 -14.39
C ASN A 505 -10.05 -33.83 -13.39
N HIS A 506 -9.72 -33.77 -12.10
CA HIS A 506 -10.67 -33.59 -11.02
C HIS A 506 -10.86 -32.11 -10.65
N GLY A 507 -10.26 -31.18 -11.41
CA GLY A 507 -10.29 -29.74 -11.17
C GLY A 507 -9.25 -29.24 -10.17
N LEU A 508 -8.29 -30.05 -9.74
CA LEU A 508 -7.23 -29.65 -8.83
C LEU A 508 -6.11 -28.94 -9.61
N LEU A 509 -6.14 -27.61 -9.65
CA LEU A 509 -5.24 -26.74 -10.44
C LEU A 509 -4.44 -25.78 -9.53
N VAL A 510 -3.84 -26.32 -8.47
CA VAL A 510 -3.10 -25.53 -7.48
C VAL A 510 -1.57 -25.58 -7.66
N GLY A 511 -1.08 -26.30 -8.69
CA GLY A 511 0.34 -26.61 -8.83
C GLY A 511 0.82 -27.55 -7.73
N PRO A 512 2.12 -27.53 -7.35
CA PRO A 512 2.63 -28.28 -6.21
C PRO A 512 1.77 -28.08 -4.96
N VAL A 513 1.28 -29.18 -4.36
CA VAL A 513 0.38 -29.13 -3.19
C VAL A 513 1.21 -28.90 -1.94
N THR A 514 1.08 -27.74 -1.32
CA THR A 514 1.90 -27.32 -0.17
C THR A 514 1.15 -27.29 1.16
N ALA A 515 -0.17 -27.18 1.16
CA ALA A 515 -0.97 -27.20 2.37
C ALA A 515 -2.32 -27.87 2.17
N LEU A 516 -2.79 -28.56 3.21
CA LEU A 516 -4.03 -29.29 3.27
C LEU A 516 -4.78 -28.91 4.54
N LEU A 517 -6.07 -28.65 4.43
CA LEU A 517 -6.93 -28.37 5.59
C LEU A 517 -8.32 -28.96 5.38
N HIS A 518 -8.74 -29.84 6.29
CA HIS A 518 -10.14 -30.22 6.41
C HIS A 518 -10.84 -29.27 7.38
N HIS A 519 -11.85 -28.54 6.91
CA HIS A 519 -12.62 -27.62 7.74
C HIS A 519 -14.11 -27.81 7.49
N GLN A 520 -14.82 -28.28 8.53
CA GLN A 520 -16.24 -28.62 8.46
C GLN A 520 -16.50 -29.68 7.37
N ASP A 521 -17.20 -29.32 6.29
CA ASP A 521 -17.55 -30.20 5.15
C ASP A 521 -16.68 -29.97 3.92
N LEU A 522 -15.65 -29.10 4.00
CA LEU A 522 -14.78 -28.76 2.89
C LEU A 522 -13.36 -29.31 3.10
N LEU A 523 -12.83 -29.93 2.09
CA LEU A 523 -11.39 -30.18 1.98
C LEU A 523 -10.78 -29.06 1.14
N LEU A 524 -9.89 -28.27 1.77
CA LEU A 524 -9.13 -27.20 1.15
C LEU A 524 -7.75 -27.72 0.78
N VAL A 525 -7.34 -27.46 -0.44
CA VAL A 525 -6.01 -27.82 -0.98
C VAL A 525 -5.38 -26.56 -1.53
N ALA A 526 -4.21 -26.22 -1.00
CA ALA A 526 -3.45 -25.07 -1.45
C ALA A 526 -2.09 -25.49 -2.04
N GLY A 527 -1.61 -24.66 -2.93
CA GLY A 527 -0.34 -24.89 -3.59
C GLY A 527 0.31 -23.59 -4.08
N GLU A 528 1.32 -23.73 -4.91
CA GLU A 528 2.05 -22.59 -5.47
C GLU A 528 1.17 -21.70 -6.35
N ALA A 529 0.20 -22.29 -7.08
CA ALA A 529 -0.63 -21.57 -8.04
C ALA A 529 -2.00 -21.13 -7.49
N GLY A 530 -2.33 -21.46 -6.23
CA GLY A 530 -3.57 -21.02 -5.64
C GLY A 530 -4.20 -21.96 -4.62
N LEU A 531 -5.50 -21.76 -4.38
CA LEU A 531 -6.33 -22.50 -3.45
C LEU A 531 -7.50 -23.14 -4.18
N ALA A 532 -7.82 -24.38 -3.85
CA ALA A 532 -8.98 -25.11 -4.34
C ALA A 532 -9.76 -25.75 -3.19
N ALA A 533 -11.07 -25.88 -3.35
CA ALA A 533 -11.95 -26.55 -2.40
C ALA A 533 -12.61 -27.77 -3.07
N ARG A 534 -12.65 -28.91 -2.37
CA ARG A 534 -13.36 -30.11 -2.81
C ARG A 534 -14.85 -29.98 -2.51
N LEU A 535 -15.65 -30.15 -3.56
CA LEU A 535 -17.11 -30.14 -3.45
C LEU A 535 -17.67 -31.55 -3.17
N GLY A 536 -18.92 -31.63 -2.72
CA GLY A 536 -19.60 -32.88 -2.41
C GLY A 536 -19.72 -33.87 -3.57
N ASN A 537 -19.51 -33.40 -4.82
CA ASN A 537 -19.44 -34.25 -6.01
C ASN A 537 -18.05 -34.87 -6.26
N GLY A 538 -17.11 -34.69 -5.35
CA GLY A 538 -15.72 -35.17 -5.44
C GLY A 538 -14.80 -34.35 -6.34
N ARG A 539 -15.28 -33.27 -6.96
CA ARG A 539 -14.47 -32.37 -7.79
C ARG A 539 -13.94 -31.19 -6.99
N PHE A 540 -12.79 -30.68 -7.43
CA PHE A 540 -12.20 -29.46 -6.88
C PHE A 540 -12.63 -28.24 -7.69
N MET A 541 -12.86 -27.15 -7.02
CA MET A 541 -13.15 -25.85 -7.60
C MET A 541 -12.09 -24.84 -7.13
N PRO A 542 -11.44 -24.12 -8.06
CA PRO A 542 -10.50 -23.05 -7.67
C PRO A 542 -11.22 -21.91 -6.97
N VAL A 543 -10.58 -21.34 -5.96
CA VAL A 543 -11.07 -20.17 -5.23
C VAL A 543 -10.53 -18.92 -5.91
N ASN A 544 -11.39 -18.20 -6.60
CA ASN A 544 -11.04 -16.95 -7.26
C ASN A 544 -11.06 -15.78 -6.27
N THR A 545 -10.17 -14.80 -6.45
CA THR A 545 -10.09 -13.61 -5.63
C THR A 545 -9.98 -12.35 -6.50
N ASP A 546 -10.44 -11.22 -5.96
CA ASP A 546 -10.27 -9.88 -6.53
C ASP A 546 -8.85 -9.31 -6.33
N MET A 547 -8.01 -9.99 -5.56
CA MET A 547 -6.62 -9.59 -5.24
C MET A 547 -5.63 -10.56 -5.91
N ALA A 548 -4.98 -10.12 -6.98
CA ALA A 548 -4.03 -10.95 -7.74
C ALA A 548 -2.92 -11.53 -6.85
N GLY A 549 -2.66 -12.84 -6.98
CA GLY A 549 -1.57 -13.56 -6.33
C GLY A 549 -1.70 -13.74 -4.82
N VAL A 550 -2.80 -13.31 -4.19
CA VAL A 550 -2.94 -13.34 -2.72
C VAL A 550 -3.17 -14.75 -2.16
N LEU A 551 -3.68 -15.66 -2.97
CA LEU A 551 -3.91 -17.07 -2.62
C LEU A 551 -2.83 -18.01 -3.19
N GLU A 552 -1.69 -17.49 -3.61
CA GLU A 552 -0.57 -18.24 -4.17
C GLU A 552 0.51 -18.54 -3.12
N GLY A 553 1.23 -19.66 -3.26
CA GLY A 553 2.33 -20.04 -2.40
C GLY A 553 1.94 -20.24 -0.93
N ILE A 554 0.75 -20.78 -0.68
CA ILE A 554 0.25 -21.03 0.68
C ILE A 554 0.92 -22.29 1.22
N THR A 555 1.66 -22.17 2.32
CA THR A 555 2.37 -23.29 2.99
C THR A 555 1.85 -23.59 4.41
N GLY A 556 0.85 -22.83 4.86
CA GLY A 556 0.19 -23.06 6.15
C GLY A 556 -1.26 -22.62 6.12
N MET A 557 -2.17 -23.46 6.60
CA MET A 557 -3.60 -23.19 6.70
C MET A 557 -4.15 -23.66 8.05
N VAL A 558 -4.93 -22.82 8.70
CA VAL A 558 -5.68 -23.18 9.91
C VAL A 558 -7.05 -22.51 9.92
N ALA A 559 -7.98 -23.05 10.69
CA ALA A 559 -9.28 -22.45 10.96
C ALA A 559 -9.38 -22.04 12.42
N ASP A 560 -9.91 -20.85 12.70
CA ASP A 560 -10.16 -20.39 14.07
C ASP A 560 -11.57 -20.77 14.57
N ALA A 561 -11.81 -20.56 15.85
CA ALA A 561 -13.10 -20.86 16.50
C ALA A 561 -14.26 -19.97 15.98
N HIS A 562 -13.95 -18.85 15.30
CA HIS A 562 -14.93 -17.93 14.75
C HIS A 562 -15.31 -18.26 13.30
N GLY A 563 -14.72 -19.32 12.72
CA GLY A 563 -14.95 -19.72 11.35
C GLY A 563 -14.14 -18.92 10.31
N HIS A 564 -13.05 -18.27 10.72
CA HIS A 564 -12.12 -17.69 9.78
C HIS A 564 -11.04 -18.71 9.40
N LEU A 565 -10.72 -18.74 8.12
CA LEU A 565 -9.56 -19.43 7.57
C LEU A 565 -8.37 -18.48 7.54
N TRP A 566 -7.25 -18.95 8.04
CA TRP A 566 -5.99 -18.24 8.05
C TRP A 566 -4.99 -18.97 7.16
N LEU A 567 -4.48 -18.29 6.15
CA LEU A 567 -3.66 -18.86 5.08
C LEU A 567 -2.33 -18.10 5.05
N ASN A 568 -1.24 -18.77 5.38
CA ASN A 568 0.10 -18.17 5.34
C ASN A 568 0.74 -18.47 3.98
N GLY A 569 1.01 -17.42 3.20
CA GLY A 569 1.40 -17.56 1.80
C GLY A 569 2.53 -16.61 1.36
N SER A 570 2.78 -16.60 0.05
CA SER A 570 3.87 -15.84 -0.58
C SER A 570 3.68 -14.32 -0.53
N ARG A 571 2.46 -13.82 -0.22
CA ARG A 571 2.17 -12.38 -0.09
C ARG A 571 1.99 -11.94 1.36
N GLY A 572 2.02 -12.87 2.30
CA GLY A 572 1.76 -12.66 3.72
C GLY A 572 0.69 -13.59 4.26
N LEU A 573 0.04 -13.19 5.36
CA LEU A 573 -1.04 -13.93 5.99
C LEU A 573 -2.39 -13.43 5.47
N VAL A 574 -3.25 -14.35 5.08
CA VAL A 574 -4.59 -14.06 4.55
C VAL A 574 -5.65 -14.57 5.53
N ARG A 575 -6.63 -13.73 5.85
CA ARG A 575 -7.85 -14.12 6.56
C ARG A 575 -9.02 -14.16 5.57
N LEU A 576 -9.74 -15.28 5.55
CA LEU A 576 -10.92 -15.51 4.72
C LEU A 576 -12.06 -16.07 5.57
N GLY A 577 -13.24 -15.46 5.51
CA GLY A 577 -14.42 -15.99 6.21
C GLY A 577 -14.96 -17.26 5.53
N SER A 578 -15.25 -18.31 6.32
CA SER A 578 -15.79 -19.57 5.79
C SER A 578 -17.12 -19.37 5.05
N ASP A 579 -17.99 -18.48 5.54
CA ASP A 579 -19.26 -18.16 4.88
C ASP A 579 -19.05 -17.44 3.53
N GLN A 580 -18.03 -16.59 3.45
CA GLN A 580 -17.66 -15.92 2.20
C GLN A 580 -17.15 -16.94 1.18
N LEU A 581 -16.29 -17.85 1.62
CA LEU A 581 -15.79 -18.95 0.78
C LEU A 581 -16.94 -19.81 0.24
N ARG A 582 -17.87 -20.23 1.13
CA ARG A 582 -19.04 -21.05 0.73
C ARG A 582 -19.93 -20.32 -0.28
N ARG A 583 -20.16 -19.02 -0.10
CA ARG A 583 -20.91 -18.22 -1.08
C ARG A 583 -20.18 -18.18 -2.41
N ALA A 584 -18.87 -17.91 -2.39
CA ALA A 584 -18.05 -17.86 -3.61
C ALA A 584 -18.10 -19.19 -4.38
N LEU A 585 -17.94 -20.31 -3.68
CA LEU A 585 -18.03 -21.65 -4.30
C LEU A 585 -19.41 -21.94 -4.92
N ARG A 586 -20.49 -21.38 -4.35
CA ARG A 586 -21.85 -21.54 -4.90
C ARG A 586 -22.14 -20.61 -6.07
N THR A 587 -21.63 -19.39 -6.03
CA THR A 587 -22.00 -18.33 -6.98
C THR A 587 -20.97 -18.10 -8.07
N GLY A 588 -19.74 -18.64 -7.92
CA GLY A 588 -18.60 -18.36 -8.80
C GLY A 588 -18.02 -16.96 -8.64
N GLN A 589 -18.52 -16.16 -7.69
CA GLN A 589 -18.02 -14.82 -7.43
C GLN A 589 -16.65 -14.87 -6.73
N PRO A 590 -15.75 -13.91 -6.99
CA PRO A 590 -14.47 -13.87 -6.31
C PRO A 590 -14.64 -13.58 -4.81
N VAL A 591 -13.72 -14.13 -4.00
CA VAL A 591 -13.61 -13.76 -2.59
C VAL A 591 -12.79 -12.47 -2.45
N THR A 592 -13.13 -11.68 -1.42
CA THR A 592 -12.36 -10.51 -0.99
C THR A 592 -11.71 -10.82 0.34
N PRO A 593 -10.51 -11.40 0.36
CA PRO A 593 -9.81 -11.75 1.59
C PRO A 593 -9.15 -10.53 2.22
N ARG A 594 -8.87 -10.60 3.54
CA ARG A 594 -8.00 -9.64 4.22
C ARG A 594 -6.55 -10.12 4.17
N LEU A 595 -5.66 -9.31 3.63
CA LEU A 595 -4.22 -9.55 3.63
C LEU A 595 -3.56 -8.83 4.82
N PHE A 596 -2.70 -9.55 5.55
CA PHE A 596 -1.78 -9.03 6.57
C PHE A 596 -0.35 -9.14 6.02
N ASP A 597 0.31 -8.02 5.82
CA ASP A 597 1.66 -7.92 5.29
C ASP A 597 2.59 -7.09 6.20
N ALA A 598 3.67 -6.55 5.67
CA ALA A 598 4.62 -5.73 6.41
C ALA A 598 3.98 -4.50 7.07
N VAL A 599 2.91 -3.94 6.46
CA VAL A 599 2.14 -2.82 7.04
C VAL A 599 1.36 -3.25 8.28
N ASP A 600 1.03 -4.55 8.41
CA ASP A 600 0.35 -5.12 9.57
C ASP A 600 1.33 -5.63 10.64
N GLY A 601 2.62 -5.54 10.39
CA GLY A 601 3.70 -6.00 11.26
C GLY A 601 4.21 -7.41 10.95
N MET A 602 3.84 -7.99 9.79
CA MET A 602 4.46 -9.25 9.34
C MET A 602 5.95 -9.02 9.08
N PRO A 603 6.83 -9.83 9.68
CA PRO A 603 8.28 -9.66 9.49
C PRO A 603 8.74 -10.10 8.09
N GLY A 604 7.98 -10.99 7.45
CA GLY A 604 8.30 -11.56 6.14
C GLY A 604 7.11 -12.33 5.59
N ILE A 605 7.36 -13.17 4.60
CA ILE A 605 6.39 -14.05 3.95
C ILE A 605 6.54 -15.48 4.47
N ALA A 606 5.56 -16.33 4.22
CA ALA A 606 5.61 -17.75 4.59
C ALA A 606 6.87 -18.43 4.03
N LEU A 607 7.47 -19.32 4.81
CA LEU A 607 8.53 -20.19 4.31
C LEU A 607 7.99 -21.03 3.16
N GLN A 608 8.66 -20.99 2.01
CA GLN A 608 8.24 -21.71 0.79
C GLN A 608 8.92 -23.07 0.65
N SER A 609 10.07 -23.24 1.28
CA SER A 609 10.92 -24.45 1.15
C SER A 609 10.85 -25.38 2.36
N GLY A 610 9.87 -25.25 3.23
CA GLY A 610 9.72 -26.06 4.45
C GLY A 610 10.61 -25.59 5.62
N PRO A 611 10.45 -26.14 6.82
CA PRO A 611 9.47 -27.18 7.15
C PRO A 611 8.01 -26.66 7.19
N ILE A 612 7.09 -27.53 6.85
CA ILE A 612 5.65 -27.26 6.77
C ILE A 612 4.93 -28.05 7.89
N PRO A 613 3.87 -27.51 8.53
CA PRO A 613 3.11 -26.29 8.18
C PRO A 613 3.74 -25.00 8.72
N THR A 614 3.55 -23.90 8.01
CA THR A 614 4.03 -22.57 8.41
C THR A 614 3.03 -21.77 9.23
N ALA A 615 1.85 -22.33 9.52
CA ALA A 615 0.83 -21.74 10.37
C ALA A 615 0.28 -22.79 11.34
N VAL A 616 0.25 -22.46 12.63
CA VAL A 616 -0.23 -23.35 13.70
C VAL A 616 -1.03 -22.53 14.71
N LEU A 617 -2.25 -23.01 15.02
CA LEU A 617 -3.12 -22.38 16.00
C LEU A 617 -3.04 -23.11 17.34
N ALA A 618 -2.74 -22.36 18.40
CA ALA A 618 -2.77 -22.86 19.78
C ALA A 618 -4.18 -22.79 20.40
N ASP A 619 -4.44 -23.58 21.45
CA ASP A 619 -5.73 -23.61 22.11
C ASP A 619 -6.10 -22.29 22.81
N ASP A 620 -5.11 -21.46 23.15
CA ASP A 620 -5.33 -20.13 23.73
C ASP A 620 -5.70 -19.07 22.66
N GLY A 621 -5.87 -19.49 21.41
CA GLY A 621 -6.26 -18.64 20.29
C GLY A 621 -5.10 -17.88 19.66
N LEU A 622 -3.84 -18.15 20.05
CA LEU A 622 -2.68 -17.59 19.36
C LEU A 622 -2.38 -18.36 18.06
N LEU A 623 -2.40 -17.64 16.95
CA LEU A 623 -1.94 -18.15 15.67
C LEU A 623 -0.46 -17.85 15.51
N TRP A 624 0.33 -18.90 15.37
CA TRP A 624 1.77 -18.84 15.15
C TRP A 624 2.11 -19.03 13.69
N LEU A 625 3.07 -18.27 13.20
CA LEU A 625 3.46 -18.20 11.80
C LEU A 625 4.98 -18.33 11.68
N ALA A 626 5.43 -19.23 10.84
CA ALA A 626 6.83 -19.31 10.42
C ALA A 626 7.02 -18.52 9.12
N THR A 627 7.91 -17.54 9.17
CA THR A 627 8.24 -16.68 8.03
C THR A 627 9.72 -16.77 7.69
N ASN A 628 10.10 -16.31 6.52
CA ASN A 628 11.50 -16.24 6.09
C ASN A 628 12.35 -15.26 6.91
N GLN A 629 11.77 -14.53 7.86
CA GLN A 629 12.47 -13.60 8.77
C GLN A 629 12.23 -13.91 10.25
N GLY A 630 11.68 -15.08 10.57
CA GLY A 630 11.45 -15.54 11.94
C GLY A 630 10.00 -15.85 12.26
N LEU A 631 9.71 -16.08 13.54
CA LEU A 631 8.37 -16.37 14.01
C LEU A 631 7.55 -15.11 14.23
N ALA A 632 6.31 -15.15 13.78
CA ALA A 632 5.31 -14.14 14.06
C ALA A 632 4.09 -14.79 14.74
N TRP A 633 3.28 -13.99 15.42
CA TRP A 633 2.04 -14.45 16.02
C TRP A 633 0.98 -13.36 16.01
N LEU A 634 -0.25 -13.78 16.02
CA LEU A 634 -1.41 -12.91 16.24
C LEU A 634 -2.43 -13.61 17.16
N ASP A 635 -3.24 -12.79 17.83
CA ASP A 635 -4.34 -13.27 18.67
C ASP A 635 -5.63 -13.30 17.86
N THR A 636 -6.09 -14.49 17.47
CA THR A 636 -7.32 -14.63 16.68
C THR A 636 -8.58 -14.27 17.47
N THR A 637 -8.53 -14.33 18.82
CA THR A 637 -9.65 -13.98 19.69
C THR A 637 -9.83 -12.47 19.86
N ARG A 638 -8.75 -11.70 19.61
CA ARG A 638 -8.69 -10.23 19.69
C ARG A 638 -8.46 -9.58 18.33
N SER A 639 -8.62 -10.34 17.25
CA SER A 639 -8.49 -9.79 15.91
C SER A 639 -9.54 -8.69 15.71
N HIS A 640 -9.14 -7.44 15.91
CA HIS A 640 -10.00 -6.29 15.65
C HIS A 640 -10.34 -6.23 14.17
N VAL A 641 -11.59 -6.46 13.87
CA VAL A 641 -12.18 -6.10 12.57
C VAL A 641 -12.64 -4.66 12.71
N ASN A 642 -12.17 -3.78 11.86
CA ASN A 642 -12.70 -2.44 11.78
C ASN A 642 -14.09 -2.50 11.15
N THR A 643 -15.12 -2.55 11.98
CA THR A 643 -16.53 -2.61 11.54
C THR A 643 -17.09 -1.25 11.16
N MET A 644 -16.32 -0.17 11.31
CA MET A 644 -16.75 1.18 11.00
C MET A 644 -16.71 1.44 9.50
N ALA A 645 -17.88 1.71 8.93
CA ALA A 645 -17.97 2.15 7.54
C ALA A 645 -17.32 3.55 7.40
N PRO A 646 -16.36 3.75 6.47
CA PRO A 646 -15.70 5.03 6.33
C PRO A 646 -16.63 6.08 5.74
N SER A 647 -16.60 7.30 6.26
CA SER A 647 -17.16 8.46 5.57
C SER A 647 -16.22 8.87 4.43
N VAL A 648 -16.78 9.27 3.30
CA VAL A 648 -15.97 9.73 2.15
C VAL A 648 -16.16 11.23 1.96
N ARG A 649 -15.03 11.92 1.87
CA ARG A 649 -15.01 13.35 1.58
C ARG A 649 -14.52 13.59 0.16
N ILE A 650 -15.29 14.29 -0.64
CA ILE A 650 -14.85 14.84 -1.92
C ILE A 650 -14.18 16.18 -1.64
N GLY A 651 -12.93 16.30 -2.07
CA GLY A 651 -12.09 17.47 -1.82
C GLY A 651 -12.10 18.47 -2.94
N ASP A 652 -10.93 18.77 -3.48
CA ASP A 652 -10.75 19.78 -4.52
C ASP A 652 -10.96 19.20 -5.92
N VAL A 653 -11.32 20.06 -6.83
CA VAL A 653 -11.26 19.83 -8.27
C VAL A 653 -10.14 20.67 -8.87
N LEU A 654 -9.31 20.04 -9.69
CA LEU A 654 -8.28 20.70 -10.49
C LEU A 654 -8.70 20.69 -11.96
N HIS A 655 -8.77 21.88 -12.56
CA HIS A 655 -8.98 22.06 -13.98
C HIS A 655 -7.92 23.01 -14.54
N GLY A 656 -7.13 22.54 -15.51
CA GLY A 656 -5.93 23.27 -15.94
C GLY A 656 -4.92 23.39 -14.79
N SER A 657 -4.57 24.60 -14.39
CA SER A 657 -3.70 24.92 -13.25
C SER A 657 -4.48 25.38 -12.01
N GLU A 658 -5.79 25.55 -12.10
CA GLU A 658 -6.61 26.08 -11.04
C GLU A 658 -7.20 24.97 -10.18
N ARG A 659 -6.98 25.08 -8.87
CA ARG A 659 -7.50 24.16 -7.84
C ARG A 659 -8.54 24.89 -7.00
N GLN A 660 -9.73 24.30 -6.85
CA GLN A 660 -10.81 24.85 -6.04
C GLN A 660 -11.65 23.75 -5.40
N PRO A 661 -12.29 23.98 -4.23
CA PRO A 661 -13.16 23.01 -3.59
C PRO A 661 -14.34 22.61 -4.48
N LEU A 662 -14.58 21.30 -4.65
CA LEU A 662 -15.75 20.82 -5.39
C LEU A 662 -16.99 20.91 -4.50
N ARG A 663 -17.76 21.99 -4.69
CA ARG A 663 -19.05 22.25 -4.03
C ARG A 663 -20.19 21.89 -4.96
N ASP A 664 -21.35 21.56 -4.38
CA ASP A 664 -22.56 21.32 -5.18
C ASP A 664 -22.93 22.54 -6.03
N GLY A 665 -23.23 22.28 -7.30
CA GLY A 665 -23.57 23.31 -8.26
C GLY A 665 -22.40 24.15 -8.77
N LEU A 666 -21.15 23.72 -8.54
CA LEU A 666 -19.96 24.40 -9.06
C LEU A 666 -20.05 24.55 -10.58
N ARG A 667 -19.74 25.75 -11.08
CA ARG A 667 -19.67 26.03 -12.51
C ARG A 667 -18.22 26.12 -12.94
N LEU A 668 -17.82 25.18 -13.77
CA LEU A 668 -16.49 25.17 -14.37
C LEU A 668 -16.49 25.99 -15.67
N PRO A 669 -15.34 26.63 -16.01
CA PRO A 669 -15.22 27.45 -17.21
C PRO A 669 -15.52 26.67 -18.51
N ALA A 670 -15.91 27.41 -19.52
CA ALA A 670 -16.08 26.86 -20.86
C ALA A 670 -14.74 26.36 -21.41
N GLY A 671 -14.74 25.18 -22.04
CA GLY A 671 -13.52 24.56 -22.57
C GLY A 671 -12.76 23.68 -21.58
N THR A 672 -13.28 23.49 -20.37
CA THR A 672 -12.73 22.50 -19.42
C THR A 672 -12.91 21.10 -20.01
N SER A 673 -11.84 20.50 -20.49
CA SER A 673 -11.84 19.14 -21.08
C SER A 673 -11.15 18.10 -20.18
N GLN A 674 -10.32 18.56 -19.26
CA GLN A 674 -9.58 17.71 -18.32
C GLN A 674 -9.95 18.11 -16.89
N LEU A 675 -10.18 17.10 -16.07
CA LEU A 675 -10.60 17.30 -14.70
C LEU A 675 -9.92 16.25 -13.80
N GLN A 676 -9.35 16.69 -12.69
CA GLN A 676 -8.94 15.83 -11.60
C GLN A 676 -9.81 16.13 -10.40
N ILE A 677 -10.40 15.11 -9.80
CA ILE A 677 -11.20 15.22 -8.58
C ILE A 677 -10.47 14.47 -7.46
N ASP A 678 -10.12 15.18 -6.38
CA ASP A 678 -9.51 14.60 -5.19
C ASP A 678 -10.62 14.12 -4.24
N TYR A 679 -10.43 12.94 -3.64
CA TYR A 679 -11.33 12.39 -2.61
C TYR A 679 -10.53 11.58 -1.59
N VAL A 680 -11.10 11.40 -0.38
CA VAL A 680 -10.47 10.66 0.70
C VAL A 680 -11.52 10.00 1.58
N ALA A 681 -11.24 8.78 2.03
CA ALA A 681 -12.01 8.09 3.06
C ALA A 681 -11.44 8.43 4.43
N LEU A 682 -12.32 8.73 5.37
CA LEU A 682 -11.97 9.08 6.75
C LEU A 682 -11.95 7.81 7.61
N SER A 683 -11.16 6.81 7.20
CA SER A 683 -10.72 5.69 8.01
C SER A 683 -9.24 5.89 8.31
N LEU A 684 -8.94 6.17 9.59
CA LEU A 684 -7.63 6.62 10.05
C LEU A 684 -6.74 5.47 10.54
N ALA A 685 -7.30 4.28 10.69
CA ALA A 685 -6.55 3.10 11.12
C ALA A 685 -5.49 2.72 10.08
N ARG A 686 -5.89 2.61 8.81
CA ARG A 686 -5.00 2.29 7.68
C ARG A 686 -5.39 3.02 6.41
N PRO A 687 -5.17 4.34 6.32
CA PRO A 687 -5.59 5.16 5.19
C PRO A 687 -5.04 4.68 3.84
N GLU A 688 -3.85 4.06 3.86
CA GLU A 688 -3.18 3.49 2.70
C GLU A 688 -3.86 2.24 2.13
N ARG A 689 -4.69 1.56 2.91
CA ARG A 689 -5.45 0.36 2.53
C ARG A 689 -6.89 0.61 2.18
N ASN A 690 -7.35 1.85 2.31
CA ASN A 690 -8.69 2.20 1.88
C ASN A 690 -8.83 1.94 0.38
N ARG A 691 -9.91 1.26 -0.02
CA ARG A 691 -10.26 1.01 -1.42
C ARG A 691 -11.34 1.97 -1.85
N TYR A 692 -11.31 2.38 -3.10
CA TYR A 692 -12.24 3.36 -3.64
C TYR A 692 -12.85 2.86 -4.93
N ARG A 693 -14.10 3.23 -5.16
CA ARG A 693 -14.74 3.17 -6.47
C ARG A 693 -15.49 4.46 -6.70
N TYR A 694 -15.48 4.92 -7.91
CA TYR A 694 -16.14 6.17 -8.27
C TYR A 694 -16.88 6.04 -9.60
N ARG A 695 -17.78 6.96 -9.88
CA ARG A 695 -18.42 7.12 -11.17
C ARG A 695 -18.78 8.58 -11.41
N LEU A 696 -18.77 8.98 -12.69
CA LEU A 696 -19.22 10.26 -13.16
C LEU A 696 -20.45 10.05 -14.06
N SER A 697 -21.62 10.48 -13.61
CA SER A 697 -22.87 10.34 -14.36
C SER A 697 -22.76 11.00 -15.74
N GLY A 698 -23.11 10.25 -16.79
CA GLY A 698 -23.04 10.70 -18.18
C GLY A 698 -21.69 10.45 -18.87
N VAL A 699 -20.74 9.83 -18.16
CA VAL A 699 -19.43 9.45 -18.70
C VAL A 699 -19.15 7.97 -18.44
N ASP A 700 -19.33 7.51 -17.20
CA ASP A 700 -19.07 6.13 -16.80
C ASP A 700 -20.35 5.30 -16.90
N ASP A 701 -20.27 4.11 -17.51
CA ASP A 701 -21.38 3.14 -17.57
C ASP A 701 -21.65 2.45 -16.22
N GLY A 702 -20.71 2.51 -15.29
CA GLY A 702 -20.80 1.89 -13.97
C GLY A 702 -19.72 2.39 -13.02
N TRP A 703 -19.59 1.71 -11.87
CA TRP A 703 -18.54 2.00 -10.91
C TRP A 703 -17.16 1.63 -11.45
N GLN A 704 -16.23 2.58 -11.39
CA GLN A 704 -14.82 2.40 -11.72
C GLN A 704 -14.05 2.07 -10.44
N ASP A 705 -13.40 0.91 -10.39
CA ASP A 705 -12.53 0.55 -9.27
C ASP A 705 -11.22 1.36 -9.35
N ALA A 706 -10.97 2.16 -8.35
CA ALA A 706 -9.78 3.00 -8.24
C ALA A 706 -8.68 2.36 -7.37
N GLY A 707 -8.93 1.20 -6.78
CA GLY A 707 -8.02 0.60 -5.79
C GLY A 707 -7.79 1.56 -4.62
N SER A 708 -6.53 1.89 -4.31
CA SER A 708 -6.16 2.84 -3.25
C SER A 708 -5.94 4.29 -3.74
N ASN A 709 -6.19 4.58 -5.02
CA ASN A 709 -6.06 5.92 -5.56
C ASN A 709 -7.10 6.86 -4.96
N THR A 710 -6.68 8.08 -4.63
CA THR A 710 -7.52 9.15 -4.05
C THR A 710 -7.83 10.26 -5.07
N ARG A 711 -7.69 9.96 -6.36
CA ARG A 711 -7.90 10.89 -7.46
C ARG A 711 -8.59 10.23 -8.62
N ALA A 712 -9.64 10.85 -9.13
CA ALA A 712 -10.26 10.50 -10.38
C ALA A 712 -9.79 11.46 -11.47
N TYR A 713 -9.47 10.92 -12.63
CA TYR A 713 -9.03 11.69 -13.79
C TYR A 713 -10.02 11.49 -14.93
N TYR A 714 -10.51 12.59 -15.46
CA TYR A 714 -11.38 12.60 -16.63
C TYR A 714 -10.79 13.48 -17.70
N THR A 715 -10.84 13.00 -18.92
CA THR A 715 -10.39 13.74 -20.10
C THR A 715 -11.50 13.78 -21.13
N ASN A 716 -11.47 14.77 -21.99
CA ASN A 716 -12.43 14.94 -23.07
C ASN A 716 -13.89 15.10 -22.60
N LEU A 717 -14.10 15.82 -21.50
CA LEU A 717 -15.42 16.11 -20.98
C LEU A 717 -16.14 17.12 -21.90
N ALA A 718 -17.37 16.78 -22.26
CA ALA A 718 -18.26 17.68 -23.00
C ALA A 718 -18.90 18.73 -22.06
N PRO A 719 -19.39 19.86 -22.57
CA PRO A 719 -20.24 20.75 -21.77
C PRO A 719 -21.51 20.04 -21.30
N GLY A 720 -21.83 20.18 -20.01
CA GLY A 720 -22.98 19.46 -19.46
C GLY A 720 -23.05 19.55 -17.93
N ASN A 721 -24.06 18.91 -17.38
CA ASN A 721 -24.22 18.71 -15.94
C ASN A 721 -23.68 17.31 -15.60
N TYR A 722 -22.87 17.25 -14.55
CA TYR A 722 -22.24 16.05 -14.09
C TYR A 722 -22.51 15.84 -12.60
N ARG A 723 -22.60 14.58 -12.20
CA ARG A 723 -22.62 14.18 -10.79
C ARG A 723 -21.52 13.16 -10.56
N PHE A 724 -20.54 13.56 -9.78
CA PHE A 724 -19.47 12.67 -9.33
C PHE A 724 -19.91 11.96 -8.05
N GLU A 725 -19.75 10.65 -8.02
CA GLU A 725 -20.06 9.80 -6.87
C GLU A 725 -18.87 8.93 -6.56
N VAL A 726 -18.60 8.76 -5.27
CA VAL A 726 -17.47 7.95 -4.79
C VAL A 726 -17.86 7.22 -3.50
N GLU A 727 -17.48 5.97 -3.42
CA GLU A 727 -17.57 5.12 -2.23
C GLU A 727 -16.19 4.63 -1.84
N ALA A 728 -16.04 4.31 -0.58
CA ALA A 728 -14.80 3.73 -0.09
C ALA A 728 -15.08 2.55 0.84
N ALA A 729 -14.13 1.63 0.88
CA ALA A 729 -14.08 0.58 1.89
C ALA A 729 -12.85 0.78 2.78
N ASN A 730 -12.98 0.44 4.07
CA ASN A 730 -11.85 0.38 4.97
C ASN A 730 -10.97 -0.85 4.69
N GLU A 731 -9.93 -1.04 5.46
CA GLU A 731 -8.97 -2.16 5.33
C GLU A 731 -9.60 -3.55 5.50
N ASP A 732 -10.75 -3.65 6.16
CA ASP A 732 -11.50 -4.90 6.35
C ASP A 732 -12.61 -5.12 5.32
N GLY A 733 -12.69 -4.23 4.31
CA GLY A 733 -13.64 -4.33 3.20
C GLY A 733 -15.04 -3.85 3.54
N ILE A 734 -15.24 -3.12 4.63
CA ILE A 734 -16.53 -2.51 4.98
C ILE A 734 -16.69 -1.23 4.15
N TRP A 735 -17.67 -1.26 3.25
CA TRP A 735 -17.99 -0.11 2.39
C TRP A 735 -18.78 0.99 3.12
N SER A 736 -18.60 2.21 2.68
CA SER A 736 -19.39 3.37 3.13
C SER A 736 -20.88 3.09 2.96
N THR A 737 -21.68 3.55 3.93
CA THR A 737 -23.14 3.31 3.95
C THR A 737 -23.90 3.97 2.82
N ALA A 738 -23.35 5.05 2.27
CA ALA A 738 -23.88 5.77 1.12
C ALA A 738 -22.73 6.43 0.34
N PRO A 739 -22.88 6.59 -1.00
CA PRO A 739 -21.88 7.29 -1.79
C PRO A 739 -21.84 8.78 -1.45
N ALA A 740 -20.64 9.32 -1.30
CA ALA A 740 -20.46 10.75 -1.32
C ALA A 740 -20.68 11.28 -2.74
N SER A 741 -21.43 12.36 -2.90
CA SER A 741 -21.74 12.90 -4.22
C SER A 741 -21.60 14.41 -4.27
N ARG A 742 -21.17 14.94 -5.44
CA ARG A 742 -21.12 16.36 -5.76
C ARG A 742 -21.54 16.57 -7.21
N SER A 743 -22.34 17.60 -7.43
CA SER A 743 -22.76 17.99 -8.77
C SER A 743 -21.98 19.21 -9.24
N PHE A 744 -21.65 19.24 -10.52
CA PHE A 744 -21.01 20.39 -11.16
C PHE A 744 -21.46 20.52 -12.61
N ARG A 745 -21.20 21.68 -13.20
CA ARG A 745 -21.56 21.97 -14.58
C ARG A 745 -20.37 22.56 -15.33
N ILE A 746 -20.11 22.03 -16.53
CA ILE A 746 -19.16 22.60 -17.48
C ILE A 746 -19.91 23.48 -18.45
N ALA A 747 -19.53 24.74 -18.53
CA ALA A 747 -20.15 25.70 -19.44
C ALA A 747 -19.76 25.41 -20.91
N PRO A 748 -20.67 25.52 -21.87
CA PRO A 748 -20.30 25.36 -23.27
C PRO A 748 -19.47 26.54 -23.77
N THR A 749 -18.47 26.29 -24.62
CA THR A 749 -17.82 27.35 -25.40
C THR A 749 -18.80 27.95 -26.40
N PHE A 750 -18.53 29.18 -26.82
CA PHE A 750 -19.39 29.86 -27.81
C PHE A 750 -19.67 28.99 -29.05
N ILE A 751 -18.62 28.30 -29.53
CA ILE A 751 -18.67 27.40 -30.70
C ILE A 751 -19.60 26.17 -30.45
N GLN A 752 -19.74 25.74 -29.20
CA GLN A 752 -20.55 24.58 -28.80
C GLN A 752 -22.01 24.94 -28.48
N THR A 753 -22.30 26.25 -28.42
CA THR A 753 -23.67 26.73 -28.16
C THR A 753 -24.61 26.41 -29.33
N VAL A 754 -25.86 26.15 -29.01
CA VAL A 754 -26.91 25.98 -30.02
C VAL A 754 -27.00 27.18 -30.97
N TRP A 755 -26.78 28.38 -30.46
CA TRP A 755 -26.78 29.61 -31.25
C TRP A 755 -25.67 29.64 -32.30
N PHE A 756 -24.47 29.23 -31.96
CA PHE A 756 -23.36 29.13 -32.91
C PHE A 756 -23.62 28.06 -33.99
N LYS A 757 -24.18 26.92 -33.60
CA LYS A 757 -24.58 25.89 -34.57
C LYS A 757 -25.65 26.39 -35.53
N LEU A 758 -26.63 27.11 -34.98
CA LEU A 758 -27.68 27.74 -35.81
C LEU A 758 -27.06 28.81 -36.73
N LEU A 759 -26.13 29.60 -36.23
CA LEU A 759 -25.45 30.62 -37.03
C LEU A 759 -24.58 30.00 -38.14
N CYS A 760 -23.86 28.90 -37.85
CA CYS A 760 -23.10 28.15 -38.86
C CYS A 760 -24.04 27.50 -39.88
N THR A 761 -25.19 26.95 -39.44
CA THR A 761 -26.17 26.35 -40.36
C THR A 761 -26.79 27.43 -41.24
N ALA A 762 -27.12 28.60 -40.69
CA ALA A 762 -27.61 29.73 -41.46
C ALA A 762 -26.54 30.27 -42.43
N ALA A 763 -25.29 30.35 -42.02
CA ALA A 763 -24.17 30.73 -42.85
C ALA A 763 -23.93 29.73 -44.01
N VAL A 764 -23.99 28.41 -43.71
CA VAL A 764 -23.88 27.36 -44.74
C VAL A 764 -25.04 27.44 -45.72
N LEU A 765 -26.28 27.63 -45.22
CA LEU A 765 -27.45 27.81 -46.07
C LEU A 765 -27.34 29.06 -46.95
N ALA A 766 -26.86 30.17 -46.40
CA ALA A 766 -26.63 31.42 -47.16
C ALA A 766 -25.54 31.24 -48.24
N LEU A 767 -24.41 30.53 -47.89
CA LEU A 767 -23.36 30.19 -48.83
C LEU A 767 -23.86 29.20 -49.91
N LEU A 768 -24.69 28.27 -49.56
CA LEU A 768 -25.28 27.31 -50.51
C LEU A 768 -26.22 28.04 -51.50
N VAL A 769 -27.06 28.95 -50.99
CA VAL A 769 -27.91 29.81 -51.85
C VAL A 769 -27.04 30.72 -52.73
N LEU A 770 -25.96 31.30 -52.21
CA LEU A 770 -25.03 32.12 -52.96
C LEU A 770 -24.27 31.26 -54.00
N ALA A 771 -23.79 30.04 -53.59
CA ALA A 771 -23.11 29.13 -54.50
C ALA A 771 -24.02 28.63 -55.65
N VAL A 772 -25.29 28.31 -55.31
CA VAL A 772 -26.31 27.96 -56.33
C VAL A 772 -26.56 29.13 -57.30
N ARG A 773 -26.61 30.37 -56.79
CA ARG A 773 -26.74 31.55 -57.65
C ARG A 773 -25.49 31.84 -58.51
N ILE A 774 -24.31 31.66 -57.93
CA ILE A 774 -23.04 31.83 -58.70
C ILE A 774 -22.87 30.64 -59.69
N ARG A 775 -23.21 29.41 -59.31
CA ARG A 775 -23.05 28.23 -60.14
C ARG A 775 -24.07 28.21 -61.28
N SER A 776 -25.32 28.66 -61.06
CA SER A 776 -26.27 28.87 -62.17
C SER A 776 -25.81 29.93 -63.17
N GLY A 777 -25.00 30.91 -62.73
CA GLY A 777 -24.34 31.87 -63.60
C GLY A 777 -23.11 31.31 -64.37
N GLN A 778 -22.35 30.45 -63.68
CA GLN A 778 -21.07 29.89 -64.25
C GLN A 778 -21.26 28.63 -65.10
N LEU A 779 -22.32 27.80 -64.80
CA LEU A 779 -22.61 26.61 -65.59
C LEU A 779 -23.00 26.95 -67.08
N ALA A 780 -23.49 28.11 -67.34
CA ALA A 780 -23.74 28.59 -68.70
C ALA A 780 -22.43 28.98 -69.42
N ALA A 781 -21.34 29.28 -68.74
CA ALA A 781 -20.09 29.74 -69.31
C ALA A 781 -19.03 28.62 -69.49
N LEU A 782 -19.01 27.62 -68.55
CA LEU A 782 -17.91 26.63 -68.45
C LEU A 782 -18.12 25.34 -69.24
N PHE A 783 -19.34 25.06 -69.70
CA PHE A 783 -19.59 23.86 -70.51
C PHE A 783 -18.93 23.89 -71.90
N ARG A 784 -18.45 25.05 -72.34
CA ARG A 784 -17.83 25.22 -73.68
C ARG A 784 -16.30 25.21 -73.72
N ALA A 785 -15.63 25.33 -72.59
CA ALA A 785 -14.17 25.53 -72.58
C ALA A 785 -13.32 24.32 -72.10
N ARG A 786 -13.94 23.28 -71.52
CA ARG A 786 -13.14 22.28 -70.77
C ARG A 786 -12.99 20.88 -71.42
N LEU A 787 -13.49 20.66 -72.63
CA LEU A 787 -13.39 19.37 -73.31
C LEU A 787 -12.13 19.19 -74.19
N GLN A 788 -11.34 20.23 -74.39
CA GLN A 788 -10.21 20.20 -75.33
C GLN A 788 -8.79 20.22 -74.70
N GLU A 789 -8.63 20.56 -73.48
CA GLU A 789 -7.27 20.86 -72.94
C GLU A 789 -6.62 19.83 -72.01
N ARG A 790 -7.38 18.91 -71.48
CA ARG A 790 -6.87 18.06 -70.38
C ARG A 790 -6.25 16.71 -70.74
N ASN A 791 -6.44 16.24 -71.92
CA ASN A 791 -5.92 14.94 -72.43
C ASN A 791 -4.56 15.04 -73.14
N GLY A 792 -4.15 16.23 -73.53
CA GLY A 792 -2.94 16.39 -74.33
C GLY A 792 -1.63 16.53 -73.49
N GLU A 793 -1.71 17.06 -72.26
CA GLU A 793 -0.50 17.46 -71.54
C GLU A 793 0.14 16.33 -70.70
N ARG A 794 -0.63 15.43 -70.16
CA ARG A 794 -0.09 14.30 -69.35
C ARG A 794 0.58 13.22 -70.15
N GLU A 795 0.15 12.99 -71.37
CA GLU A 795 0.77 12.03 -72.29
C GLU A 795 2.08 12.56 -72.91
N ARG A 796 2.23 13.85 -73.05
CA ARG A 796 3.45 14.47 -73.64
C ARG A 796 4.63 14.39 -72.68
N ILE A 797 4.44 14.67 -71.36
CA ILE A 797 5.54 14.67 -70.38
C ILE A 797 6.10 13.27 -70.10
N ALA A 798 5.27 12.26 -70.11
CA ALA A 798 5.72 10.88 -69.89
C ALA A 798 6.45 10.32 -71.07
N ARG A 799 6.14 10.76 -72.33
CA ARG A 799 6.83 10.34 -73.55
C ARG A 799 8.16 11.06 -73.76
N ASP A 800 8.22 12.36 -73.48
CA ASP A 800 9.45 13.17 -73.63
C ASP A 800 10.56 12.70 -72.63
N LEU A 801 10.23 12.26 -71.44
CA LEU A 801 11.17 11.71 -70.44
C LEU A 801 11.66 10.30 -70.83
N HIS A 802 10.82 9.47 -71.40
CA HIS A 802 11.21 8.13 -71.82
C HIS A 802 12.11 8.15 -73.09
N ASP A 803 11.79 9.02 -74.10
CA ASP A 803 12.46 8.95 -75.39
C ASP A 803 13.76 9.73 -75.34
N THR A 804 13.88 10.80 -74.56
CA THR A 804 15.07 11.66 -74.64
C THR A 804 16.19 11.19 -73.71
N LEU A 805 15.90 10.71 -72.52
CA LEU A 805 16.93 10.31 -71.54
C LEU A 805 17.37 8.84 -71.67
N LEU A 806 16.44 7.90 -71.87
CA LEU A 806 16.79 6.49 -71.94
C LEU A 806 17.34 6.05 -73.27
N GLN A 807 16.76 6.55 -74.39
CA GLN A 807 17.28 6.26 -75.73
C GLN A 807 18.59 6.99 -76.03
N GLY A 808 18.76 8.23 -75.62
CA GLY A 808 19.99 8.98 -75.72
C GLY A 808 21.16 8.34 -75.02
N SER A 809 20.98 7.88 -73.83
CA SER A 809 22.04 7.23 -73.03
C SER A 809 22.37 5.81 -73.53
N GLN A 810 21.39 5.02 -74.02
CA GLN A 810 21.68 3.76 -74.72
C GLN A 810 22.45 3.93 -75.98
N GLY A 811 22.11 4.95 -76.75
CA GLY A 811 22.88 5.29 -78.02
C GLY A 811 24.30 5.65 -77.72
N LEU A 812 24.59 6.32 -76.60
CA LEU A 812 25.96 6.71 -76.24
C LEU A 812 26.75 5.46 -75.76
N ILE A 813 26.19 4.57 -75.04
CA ILE A 813 26.83 3.33 -74.58
C ILE A 813 27.15 2.44 -75.80
N LEU A 814 26.24 2.30 -76.73
CA LEU A 814 26.49 1.56 -78.00
C LEU A 814 27.58 2.14 -78.85
N ARG A 815 27.71 3.47 -78.90
CA ARG A 815 28.83 4.15 -79.61
C ARG A 815 30.18 3.96 -78.88
N LEU A 816 30.22 4.02 -77.60
CA LEU A 816 31.41 3.72 -76.80
C LEU A 816 31.82 2.26 -76.94
N HIS A 817 30.84 1.34 -77.00
CA HIS A 817 31.11 -0.07 -77.29
C HIS A 817 31.68 -0.32 -78.66
N ALA A 818 31.18 0.36 -79.71
CA ALA A 818 31.69 0.24 -81.06
C ALA A 818 33.10 0.79 -81.15
N ILE A 819 33.45 1.81 -80.40
CA ILE A 819 34.84 2.40 -80.40
C ILE A 819 35.78 1.44 -79.60
N SER A 820 35.36 0.81 -78.48
CA SER A 820 36.19 -0.12 -77.75
C SER A 820 36.50 -1.41 -78.53
N GLN A 821 35.62 -1.83 -79.49
CA GLN A 821 35.77 -3.01 -80.31
C GLN A 821 36.55 -2.73 -81.61
N SER A 822 37.01 -1.47 -81.89
CA SER A 822 37.76 -1.14 -83.09
C SER A 822 39.18 -1.73 -83.01
N PRO A 823 39.67 -2.40 -84.09
CA PRO A 823 41.01 -2.97 -84.05
C PRO A 823 42.20 -1.92 -83.95
N GLN A 824 41.88 -0.62 -84.08
CA GLN A 824 42.84 0.47 -84.01
C GLN A 824 42.85 1.13 -82.62
N THR A 825 42.06 0.66 -81.60
CA THR A 825 42.05 1.31 -80.29
C THR A 825 43.13 0.71 -79.38
N PRO A 826 44.08 1.52 -78.91
CA PRO A 826 45.17 1.07 -78.01
C PRO A 826 44.66 0.56 -76.73
N GLU A 827 45.30 -0.51 -76.19
CA GLU A 827 44.87 -1.22 -74.96
C GLU A 827 44.61 -0.33 -73.71
N PRO A 828 45.38 0.76 -73.45
CA PRO A 828 45.05 1.66 -72.32
C PRO A 828 43.75 2.46 -72.45
N VAL A 829 43.40 2.74 -73.77
CA VAL A 829 42.19 3.49 -74.11
C VAL A 829 40.98 2.57 -74.08
N ARG A 830 41.11 1.27 -74.40
CA ARG A 830 40.11 0.26 -74.37
C ARG A 830 39.64 0.03 -72.93
N SER A 831 40.61 -0.11 -72.02
CA SER A 831 40.28 -0.31 -70.54
C SER A 831 39.56 0.91 -69.92
N GLN A 832 39.92 2.15 -70.36
CA GLN A 832 39.23 3.37 -69.87
C GLN A 832 37.84 3.49 -70.49
N LEU A 833 37.59 3.06 -71.70
CA LEU A 833 36.27 3.04 -72.34
C LEU A 833 35.36 2.00 -71.69
N GLU A 834 35.90 0.82 -71.43
CA GLU A 834 35.13 -0.24 -70.69
C GLU A 834 34.74 0.19 -69.27
N SER A 835 35.66 0.87 -68.55
CA SER A 835 35.37 1.44 -67.23
C SER A 835 34.30 2.55 -67.31
N ALA A 836 34.35 3.40 -68.30
CA ALA A 836 33.36 4.46 -68.52
C ALA A 836 31.98 3.89 -68.90
N MET A 837 31.95 2.81 -69.72
CA MET A 837 30.73 2.11 -70.07
C MET A 837 30.07 1.43 -68.82
N GLN A 838 30.89 0.76 -68.04
CA GLN A 838 30.38 0.14 -66.74
C GLN A 838 29.82 1.18 -65.77
N LEU A 839 30.38 2.39 -65.76
CA LEU A 839 29.88 3.50 -64.96
C LEU A 839 28.55 4.03 -65.50
N ALA A 840 28.47 4.17 -66.87
CA ALA A 840 27.25 4.65 -67.51
C ALA A 840 26.09 3.63 -67.43
N GLU A 841 26.37 2.33 -67.50
CA GLU A 841 25.39 1.27 -67.29
C GLU A 841 24.86 1.21 -65.84
N ARG A 842 25.73 1.43 -64.83
CA ARG A 842 25.34 1.55 -63.44
C ARG A 842 24.44 2.75 -63.18
N ASN A 843 24.77 3.92 -63.75
CA ASN A 843 23.97 5.14 -63.63
C ASN A 843 22.60 5.00 -64.34
N LEU A 844 22.52 4.22 -65.39
CA LEU A 844 21.28 3.94 -66.12
C LEU A 844 20.39 2.95 -65.38
N ALA A 845 21.00 1.96 -64.70
CA ALA A 845 20.30 1.03 -63.80
C ALA A 845 19.74 1.76 -62.58
N GLU A 846 20.53 2.65 -61.93
CA GLU A 846 20.12 3.47 -60.81
C GLU A 846 19.02 4.49 -61.20
N GLY A 847 19.06 5.04 -62.39
CA GLY A 847 18.00 5.91 -62.94
C GLY A 847 16.68 5.18 -63.18
N ARG A 848 16.70 3.92 -63.65
CA ARG A 848 15.51 3.06 -63.77
C ARG A 848 14.92 2.70 -62.39
N GLU A 849 15.78 2.41 -61.44
CA GLU A 849 15.37 2.05 -60.10
C GLU A 849 14.69 3.23 -59.38
N ARG A 850 15.18 4.45 -59.58
CA ARG A 850 14.57 5.68 -59.04
C ARG A 850 13.21 6.03 -59.69
N VAL A 851 13.00 5.73 -60.96
CA VAL A 851 11.71 5.93 -61.63
C VAL A 851 10.70 4.86 -61.21
N ASN A 852 11.14 3.61 -60.95
CA ASN A 852 10.30 2.54 -60.42
C ASN A 852 10.00 2.73 -58.94
N ALA A 853 10.91 3.29 -58.12
CA ALA A 853 10.71 3.61 -56.72
C ALA A 853 9.66 4.71 -56.48
N LEU A 854 9.31 5.49 -57.51
CA LEU A 854 8.20 6.46 -57.43
C LEU A 854 6.82 5.79 -57.59
N ARG A 855 6.79 4.49 -57.82
CA ARG A 855 5.56 3.69 -58.03
C ARG A 855 5.23 2.72 -56.95
N GLU A 856 6.19 2.27 -56.12
CA GLU A 856 5.99 1.31 -55.03
C GLU A 856 6.88 1.70 -53.83
N GLY A 857 6.29 1.95 -52.64
CA GLY A 857 7.01 2.25 -51.39
C GLY A 857 7.83 1.05 -50.88
N PRO A 858 8.91 1.24 -50.14
CA PRO A 858 9.90 0.21 -49.75
C PRO A 858 9.39 -0.88 -48.82
N PHE A 859 8.14 -0.80 -48.35
CA PHE A 859 7.55 -1.76 -47.38
C PHE A 859 6.55 -2.77 -47.99
N ALA A 860 6.42 -2.88 -49.28
CA ALA A 860 5.50 -3.85 -49.89
C ALA A 860 6.07 -5.28 -49.79
N GLY A 861 5.82 -5.93 -48.66
CA GLY A 861 6.01 -7.38 -48.54
C GLY A 861 6.93 -7.91 -47.42
N HIS A 862 7.52 -7.08 -46.55
CA HIS A 862 8.39 -7.51 -45.46
C HIS A 862 7.82 -7.10 -44.08
N ASP A 863 7.92 -8.01 -43.09
CA ASP A 863 7.63 -7.73 -41.68
C ASP A 863 8.78 -6.92 -41.06
N LEU A 864 8.48 -6.01 -40.15
CA LEU A 864 9.47 -5.14 -39.51
C LEU A 864 10.60 -5.93 -38.82
N ALA A 865 10.29 -7.08 -38.23
CA ALA A 865 11.27 -7.96 -37.60
C ALA A 865 12.25 -8.54 -38.62
N SER A 866 11.73 -9.03 -39.76
CA SER A 866 12.54 -9.53 -40.85
C SER A 866 13.44 -8.43 -41.46
N ALA A 867 12.87 -7.26 -41.65
CA ALA A 867 13.63 -6.12 -42.19
C ALA A 867 14.80 -5.67 -41.27
N LEU A 868 14.60 -5.72 -39.93
CA LEU A 868 15.67 -5.42 -38.96
C LEU A 868 16.73 -6.54 -38.87
N ALA A 869 16.35 -7.80 -39.06
CA ALA A 869 17.28 -8.92 -39.14
C ALA A 869 18.18 -8.83 -40.41
N ASP A 870 17.58 -8.42 -41.53
CA ASP A 870 18.30 -8.23 -42.79
C ASP A 870 19.37 -7.12 -42.70
N VAL A 871 19.15 -6.08 -41.90
CA VAL A 871 20.14 -5.03 -41.61
C VAL A 871 21.41 -5.63 -40.99
N HIS A 872 21.28 -6.57 -40.08
CA HIS A 872 22.45 -7.22 -39.51
C HIS A 872 23.21 -8.05 -40.57
N ALA A 873 22.47 -8.79 -41.40
CA ALA A 873 23.06 -9.61 -42.48
C ALA A 873 23.84 -8.73 -43.51
N GLU A 874 23.35 -7.54 -43.80
CA GLU A 874 23.95 -6.59 -44.75
C GLU A 874 25.25 -5.98 -44.23
N TYR A 875 25.34 -5.68 -42.92
CA TYR A 875 26.46 -4.96 -42.32
C TYR A 875 27.43 -5.84 -41.52
N ALA A 876 27.09 -7.09 -41.20
CA ALA A 876 27.96 -8.05 -40.57
C ALA A 876 28.99 -8.55 -41.57
N GLY A 877 30.12 -7.83 -41.72
CA GLY A 877 31.31 -8.36 -42.40
C GLY A 877 31.81 -9.63 -41.70
N HIS A 878 32.80 -10.35 -42.22
CA HIS A 878 33.29 -11.68 -41.82
C HIS A 878 33.75 -11.84 -40.38
N GLY A 879 33.16 -11.12 -39.39
CA GLY A 879 33.39 -11.21 -37.94
C GLY A 879 32.06 -11.47 -37.24
N THR A 880 31.99 -12.55 -36.53
CA THR A 880 30.76 -13.16 -35.99
C THR A 880 30.30 -12.52 -34.67
N ASN A 881 29.60 -11.43 -34.71
CA ASN A 881 28.83 -10.98 -33.52
C ASN A 881 27.39 -11.42 -33.69
N PRO A 882 26.86 -12.36 -32.85
CA PRO A 882 25.49 -12.85 -33.03
C PRO A 882 24.48 -11.75 -32.70
N LEU A 883 23.49 -11.59 -33.60
CA LEU A 883 22.27 -10.82 -33.30
C LEU A 883 21.24 -11.74 -32.70
N ARG A 884 20.70 -11.40 -31.55
CA ARG A 884 19.56 -12.04 -30.94
C ARG A 884 18.31 -11.17 -31.12
N LEU A 885 17.38 -11.62 -31.93
CA LEU A 885 16.11 -10.93 -32.17
C LEU A 885 15.01 -11.64 -31.38
N THR A 886 14.36 -10.91 -30.49
CA THR A 886 13.20 -11.39 -29.71
C THR A 886 11.97 -10.58 -30.08
N VAL A 887 10.85 -11.25 -30.31
CA VAL A 887 9.59 -10.61 -30.69
C VAL A 887 8.49 -11.09 -29.76
N GLU A 888 7.85 -10.15 -29.05
CA GLU A 888 6.81 -10.45 -28.09
C GLU A 888 5.46 -9.80 -28.45
N GLY A 889 4.39 -10.52 -28.16
CA GLY A 889 3.02 -10.03 -28.32
C GLY A 889 2.39 -10.28 -29.69
N PRO A 890 1.11 -9.94 -29.88
CA PRO A 890 0.40 -10.10 -31.15
C PRO A 890 0.92 -9.07 -32.16
N HIS A 891 1.08 -9.48 -33.43
CA HIS A 891 1.57 -8.63 -34.51
C HIS A 891 0.41 -7.89 -35.20
N PRO A 892 -0.01 -6.71 -34.74
CA PRO A 892 -1.02 -5.93 -35.43
C PRO A 892 -0.46 -5.33 -36.73
N PRO A 893 -1.29 -5.12 -37.77
CA PRO A 893 -0.84 -4.43 -38.96
C PRO A 893 -0.38 -3.02 -38.64
N LEU A 894 0.82 -2.67 -39.11
CA LEU A 894 1.48 -1.41 -38.85
C LEU A 894 1.09 -0.35 -39.92
N GLN A 895 1.02 0.90 -39.51
CA GLN A 895 0.94 2.05 -40.41
C GLN A 895 2.29 2.19 -41.14
N ALA A 896 2.28 2.18 -42.46
CA ALA A 896 3.49 2.12 -43.28
C ALA A 896 4.49 3.25 -42.94
N ASP A 897 4.04 4.51 -42.89
CA ASP A 897 4.90 5.67 -42.59
C ASP A 897 5.52 5.57 -41.15
N ALA A 898 4.73 5.07 -40.18
CA ALA A 898 5.23 4.93 -38.82
C ALA A 898 6.18 3.71 -38.68
N ALA A 899 5.90 2.62 -39.38
CA ALA A 899 6.75 1.45 -39.40
C ALA A 899 8.11 1.75 -40.09
N GLU A 900 8.11 2.58 -41.14
CA GLU A 900 9.33 3.03 -41.81
C GLU A 900 10.21 3.86 -40.88
N GLU A 901 9.64 4.79 -40.10
CA GLU A 901 10.42 5.57 -39.15
C GLU A 901 10.96 4.69 -38.00
N VAL A 902 10.20 3.71 -37.51
CA VAL A 902 10.68 2.73 -36.53
C VAL A 902 11.81 1.89 -37.10
N PHE A 903 11.67 1.41 -38.34
CA PHE A 903 12.72 0.67 -39.03
C PHE A 903 14.00 1.49 -39.19
N LEU A 904 13.89 2.76 -39.60
CA LEU A 904 15.06 3.63 -39.77
C LEU A 904 15.78 3.91 -38.44
N ILE A 905 15.06 4.01 -37.33
CA ILE A 905 15.65 4.13 -35.97
C ILE A 905 16.35 2.84 -35.59
N GLY A 906 15.71 1.69 -35.75
CA GLY A 906 16.27 0.37 -35.43
C GLY A 906 17.50 0.05 -36.27
N ARG A 907 17.47 0.37 -37.61
CA ARG A 907 18.58 0.23 -38.53
C ARG A 907 19.78 1.05 -38.08
N GLU A 908 19.54 2.29 -37.69
CA GLU A 908 20.63 3.18 -37.25
C GLU A 908 21.22 2.69 -35.92
N ALA A 909 20.39 2.21 -34.97
CA ALA A 909 20.86 1.66 -33.70
C ALA A 909 21.70 0.39 -33.91
N ILE A 910 21.24 -0.56 -34.73
CA ILE A 910 21.96 -1.79 -35.08
C ILE A 910 23.28 -1.45 -35.78
N ARG A 911 23.26 -0.53 -36.73
CA ARG A 911 24.46 -0.09 -37.44
C ARG A 911 25.49 0.53 -36.48
N ASN A 912 25.05 1.32 -35.52
CA ASN A 912 25.95 1.93 -34.53
C ASN A 912 26.55 0.87 -33.61
N ALA A 913 25.79 -0.10 -33.19
CA ALA A 913 26.26 -1.25 -32.39
C ALA A 913 27.34 -2.05 -33.18
N LEU A 914 27.09 -2.36 -34.44
CA LEU A 914 28.04 -3.09 -35.31
C LEU A 914 29.34 -2.31 -35.60
N ARG A 915 29.25 -0.98 -35.80
CA ARG A 915 30.41 -0.16 -36.20
C ARG A 915 31.23 0.40 -35.04
N HIS A 916 30.57 0.68 -33.92
CA HIS A 916 31.18 1.51 -32.87
C HIS A 916 31.27 0.84 -31.49
N ALA A 917 30.44 -0.16 -31.20
CA ALA A 917 30.38 -0.70 -29.85
C ALA A 917 31.46 -1.76 -29.53
N ASN A 918 32.04 -2.38 -30.57
CA ASN A 918 32.93 -3.53 -30.39
C ASN A 918 32.33 -4.59 -29.46
N ALA A 919 31.01 -4.79 -29.58
CA ALA A 919 30.20 -5.65 -28.72
C ALA A 919 30.46 -7.12 -29.06
N SER A 920 30.27 -8.02 -28.09
CA SER A 920 30.33 -9.48 -28.29
C SER A 920 28.96 -10.03 -28.75
N ALA A 921 27.86 -9.34 -28.44
CA ALA A 921 26.49 -9.67 -28.85
C ALA A 921 25.66 -8.41 -29.00
N ILE A 922 24.65 -8.47 -29.90
CA ILE A 922 23.63 -7.43 -30.06
C ILE A 922 22.27 -8.09 -29.84
N GLU A 923 21.46 -7.53 -28.97
CA GLU A 923 20.11 -7.98 -28.69
C GLU A 923 19.10 -6.94 -29.20
N VAL A 924 18.13 -7.40 -29.97
CA VAL A 924 17.02 -6.58 -30.46
C VAL A 924 15.72 -7.20 -29.96
N GLU A 925 14.94 -6.45 -29.24
CA GLU A 925 13.65 -6.88 -28.72
C GLU A 925 12.55 -5.97 -29.26
N LEU A 926 11.51 -6.61 -29.81
CA LEU A 926 10.30 -5.97 -30.29
C LEU A 926 9.13 -6.44 -29.44
N SER A 927 8.51 -5.57 -28.70
CA SER A 927 7.34 -5.90 -27.87
C SER A 927 6.10 -5.14 -28.35
N TYR A 928 5.09 -5.89 -28.82
CA TYR A 928 3.84 -5.37 -29.35
C TYR A 928 2.76 -5.27 -28.26
N GLY A 929 2.85 -4.21 -27.44
CA GLY A 929 1.90 -3.94 -26.37
C GLY A 929 0.62 -3.25 -26.84
N THR A 930 -0.45 -3.37 -26.04
CA THR A 930 -1.74 -2.73 -26.34
C THR A 930 -1.76 -1.22 -26.17
N ARG A 931 -0.86 -0.66 -25.36
CA ARG A 931 -0.73 0.78 -25.10
C ARG A 931 0.45 1.41 -25.79
N CYS A 932 1.55 0.70 -25.86
CA CYS A 932 2.76 1.13 -26.56
C CYS A 932 3.46 -0.06 -27.20
N PHE A 933 4.16 0.21 -28.27
CA PHE A 933 5.13 -0.67 -28.90
C PHE A 933 6.50 -0.30 -28.37
N LEU A 934 7.33 -1.29 -28.04
CA LEU A 934 8.70 -1.10 -27.58
C LEU A 934 9.68 -1.75 -28.55
N LEU A 935 10.71 -1.01 -28.91
CA LEU A 935 11.89 -1.52 -29.58
C LEU A 935 13.09 -1.24 -28.70
N HIS A 936 13.79 -2.29 -28.29
CA HIS A 936 15.06 -2.21 -27.59
C HIS A 936 16.16 -2.76 -28.48
N VAL A 937 17.24 -2.01 -28.59
CA VAL A 937 18.48 -2.46 -29.23
C VAL A 937 19.59 -2.28 -28.21
N ARG A 938 20.16 -3.39 -27.76
CA ARG A 938 21.19 -3.43 -26.72
C ARG A 938 22.45 -4.07 -27.25
N ASP A 939 23.59 -3.51 -26.96
CA ASP A 939 24.91 -4.09 -27.14
C ASP A 939 25.65 -4.19 -25.80
N ASP A 940 26.56 -5.15 -25.70
CA ASP A 940 27.43 -5.37 -24.55
C ASP A 940 28.85 -4.79 -24.79
N GLY A 941 28.95 -3.79 -25.60
CA GLY A 941 30.23 -3.22 -26.05
C GLY A 941 30.83 -2.17 -25.11
N VAL A 942 31.67 -1.33 -25.68
CA VAL A 942 32.47 -0.33 -24.92
C VAL A 942 31.65 0.82 -24.35
N GLY A 943 30.40 1.00 -24.77
CA GLY A 943 29.55 2.12 -24.36
C GLY A 943 30.10 3.49 -24.90
N ILE A 944 29.39 4.54 -24.59
CA ILE A 944 29.73 5.93 -25.00
C ILE A 944 30.30 6.66 -23.77
N ALA A 945 31.54 7.15 -23.87
CA ALA A 945 32.27 7.72 -22.73
C ALA A 945 31.90 9.17 -22.39
N ASP A 946 31.23 9.92 -23.29
CA ASP A 946 30.90 11.32 -23.05
C ASP A 946 29.68 11.75 -23.88
N GLU A 947 28.55 12.10 -23.20
CA GLU A 947 27.34 12.62 -23.86
C GLU A 947 27.50 14.03 -24.47
N ASN A 948 28.60 14.73 -24.16
CA ASN A 948 28.83 16.14 -24.52
C ASN A 948 29.95 16.38 -25.55
N ALA A 949 30.54 15.34 -26.14
CA ALA A 949 31.52 15.54 -27.21
C ALA A 949 30.83 16.05 -28.49
N GLY A 950 30.83 17.34 -28.64
CA GLY A 950 30.25 18.04 -29.78
C GLY A 950 30.89 17.66 -31.09
N HIS A 951 30.11 17.74 -32.18
CA HIS A 951 30.45 17.73 -33.59
C HIS A 951 30.80 16.37 -34.21
N GLY A 952 29.74 15.60 -34.57
CA GLY A 952 29.91 14.47 -35.49
C GLY A 952 28.86 13.34 -35.42
N HIS A 953 27.95 13.35 -34.47
CA HIS A 953 26.98 12.25 -34.33
C HIS A 953 25.63 12.54 -35.00
N TRP A 954 25.59 12.68 -36.30
CA TRP A 954 24.38 12.85 -37.11
C TRP A 954 23.36 11.70 -36.90
N GLY A 955 23.82 10.49 -36.55
CA GLY A 955 22.98 9.32 -36.36
C GLY A 955 22.08 9.45 -35.15
N LEU A 956 22.59 9.86 -33.98
CA LEU A 956 21.81 10.01 -32.76
C LEU A 956 20.78 11.14 -32.83
N GLN A 957 21.16 12.25 -33.44
CA GLN A 957 20.26 13.37 -33.68
C GLN A 957 19.15 12.98 -34.66
N GLY A 958 19.46 12.24 -35.72
CA GLY A 958 18.49 11.73 -36.67
C GLY A 958 17.48 10.76 -36.04
N MET A 959 17.91 9.89 -35.13
CA MET A 959 17.01 8.99 -34.35
C MET A 959 16.07 9.78 -33.44
N ARG A 960 16.55 10.82 -32.76
CA ARG A 960 15.70 11.68 -31.91
C ARG A 960 14.65 12.44 -32.72
N GLU A 961 15.03 13.00 -33.85
CA GLU A 961 14.12 13.73 -34.74
C GLU A 961 13.02 12.80 -35.29
N ARG A 962 13.36 11.56 -35.66
CA ARG A 962 12.41 10.54 -36.12
C ARG A 962 11.49 10.09 -35.00
N ALA A 963 11.99 9.82 -33.78
CA ALA A 963 11.18 9.49 -32.62
C ALA A 963 10.21 10.62 -32.29
N GLN A 964 10.63 11.86 -32.35
CA GLN A 964 9.78 13.02 -32.13
C GLN A 964 8.67 13.15 -33.17
N ARG A 965 8.97 12.86 -34.46
CA ARG A 965 7.95 12.81 -35.53
C ARG A 965 6.91 11.72 -35.28
N LEU A 966 7.29 10.57 -34.71
CA LEU A 966 6.39 9.51 -34.29
C LEU A 966 5.59 9.87 -33.05
N GLY A 967 5.97 10.90 -32.28
CA GLY A 967 5.46 11.18 -30.97
C GLY A 967 5.79 10.05 -29.99
N ALA A 968 6.95 9.43 -30.17
CA ALA A 968 7.51 8.34 -29.41
C ALA A 968 8.58 8.85 -28.45
N GLU A 969 8.81 8.12 -27.39
CA GLU A 969 9.88 8.38 -26.44
C GLU A 969 11.09 7.53 -26.82
N LEU A 970 12.25 8.18 -27.02
CA LEU A 970 13.52 7.53 -27.27
C LEU A 970 14.44 7.76 -26.07
N GLN A 971 14.84 6.68 -25.44
CA GLN A 971 15.79 6.69 -24.32
C GLN A 971 17.07 5.99 -24.73
N LEU A 972 18.19 6.56 -24.32
CA LEU A 972 19.52 6.00 -24.55
C LEU A 972 20.20 5.82 -23.21
N TRP A 973 20.53 4.58 -22.88
CA TRP A 973 21.35 4.25 -21.71
C TRP A 973 22.68 3.71 -22.15
N THR A 974 23.74 4.28 -21.66
CA THR A 974 25.10 3.84 -21.95
C THR A 974 25.98 3.97 -20.73
N ARG A 975 26.90 3.03 -20.56
CA ARG A 975 27.95 3.08 -19.54
C ARG A 975 29.26 2.61 -20.15
N PRO A 976 30.37 3.35 -19.97
CA PRO A 976 31.66 2.92 -20.43
C PRO A 976 32.02 1.51 -19.96
N GLY A 977 32.28 0.61 -20.89
CA GLY A 977 32.65 -0.78 -20.62
C GLY A 977 31.49 -1.73 -20.32
N LEU A 978 30.26 -1.28 -20.41
CA LEU A 978 29.04 -2.08 -20.14
C LEU A 978 28.01 -2.03 -21.26
N GLY A 979 28.32 -1.42 -22.39
CA GLY A 979 27.48 -1.37 -23.58
C GLY A 979 26.54 -0.17 -23.67
N THR A 980 25.70 -0.23 -24.69
CA THR A 980 24.67 0.80 -24.95
C THR A 980 23.31 0.15 -25.19
N GLU A 981 22.26 0.76 -24.68
CA GLU A 981 20.87 0.40 -24.95
C GLU A 981 20.11 1.60 -25.53
N VAL A 982 19.48 1.38 -26.66
CA VAL A 982 18.55 2.30 -27.31
C VAL A 982 17.14 1.73 -27.13
N ALA A 983 16.30 2.42 -26.37
CA ALA A 983 14.92 2.04 -26.16
C ALA A 983 13.99 3.08 -26.79
N LEU A 984 13.09 2.60 -27.65
CA LEU A 984 12.06 3.41 -28.30
C LEU A 984 10.68 2.93 -27.86
N ALA A 985 9.89 3.82 -27.24
CA ALA A 985 8.50 3.56 -26.86
C ALA A 985 7.55 4.36 -27.78
N VAL A 986 6.82 3.66 -28.63
CA VAL A 986 5.87 4.26 -29.57
C VAL A 986 4.44 4.03 -29.09
N PRO A 987 3.62 5.07 -28.89
CA PRO A 987 2.21 4.88 -28.56
C PRO A 987 1.49 4.04 -29.61
N ALA A 988 0.80 2.99 -29.19
CA ALA A 988 0.15 2.00 -30.05
C ALA A 988 -0.76 2.64 -31.12
N ARG A 989 -1.46 3.72 -30.76
CA ARG A 989 -2.31 4.49 -31.68
C ARG A 989 -1.57 5.17 -32.85
N ARG A 990 -0.28 5.33 -32.75
CA ARG A 990 0.56 5.95 -33.78
C ARG A 990 1.15 4.93 -34.75
N LEU A 991 1.35 3.71 -34.25
CA LEU A 991 2.02 2.67 -35.03
C LEU A 991 1.05 1.66 -35.64
N TYR A 992 -0.08 1.36 -34.98
CA TYR A 992 -1.00 0.32 -35.43
C TYR A 992 -2.13 0.88 -36.28
N HIS A 993 -2.53 0.14 -37.34
CA HIS A 993 -3.71 0.47 -38.12
C HIS A 993 -4.98 0.32 -37.27
N HIS A 994 -5.66 1.41 -36.99
CA HIS A 994 -7.05 1.34 -36.53
C HIS A 994 -7.94 0.86 -37.66
N ARG A 995 -8.52 -0.32 -37.52
CA ARG A 995 -9.67 -0.67 -38.38
C ARG A 995 -10.77 0.34 -38.03
N PRO A 996 -11.29 1.13 -39.01
CA PRO A 996 -12.45 1.94 -38.75
C PRO A 996 -13.59 1.01 -38.38
N SER A 997 -14.12 1.12 -37.13
CA SER A 997 -15.35 0.46 -36.77
C SER A 997 -16.42 0.98 -37.75
N ARG A 998 -17.01 0.10 -38.48
CA ARG A 998 -18.15 0.42 -39.35
C ARG A 998 -19.26 0.95 -38.44
N TRP A 999 -19.47 2.25 -38.43
CA TRP A 999 -20.65 2.88 -37.87
C TRP A 999 -21.86 2.36 -38.62
N ARG A 1000 -22.61 1.45 -37.99
CA ARG A 1000 -23.97 1.14 -38.43
C ARG A 1000 -24.85 2.25 -37.89
N TRP A 1001 -25.42 3.01 -38.78
CA TRP A 1001 -26.50 3.93 -38.49
C TRP A 1001 -27.73 3.11 -38.02
N PRO A 1002 -28.39 3.46 -36.92
CA PRO A 1002 -29.60 2.79 -36.45
C PRO A 1002 -30.84 3.52 -36.98
N TRP A 1003 -31.11 3.39 -38.27
CA TRP A 1003 -32.40 3.75 -38.82
C TRP A 1003 -32.77 2.79 -39.95
N SER A 1004 -33.36 1.65 -39.60
CA SER A 1004 -34.33 0.91 -40.37
C SER A 1004 -35.06 -0.06 -39.44
N ARG A 1005 -36.04 0.45 -38.69
CA ARG A 1005 -37.18 -0.39 -38.30
C ARG A 1005 -38.18 -0.33 -39.42
N THR A 1006 -38.30 -1.38 -40.20
CA THR A 1006 -39.55 -1.72 -40.84
C THR A 1006 -40.18 -2.86 -40.09
N SER A 1007 -41.40 -2.62 -39.68
CA SER A 1007 -42.34 -3.55 -39.10
C SER A 1007 -42.50 -4.82 -39.96
N HIS A 1008 -42.56 -5.97 -39.33
CA HIS A 1008 -43.63 -6.96 -39.53
C HIS A 1008 -43.45 -8.10 -38.51
N ASP A 1009 -44.57 -8.32 -37.83
CA ASP A 1009 -45.04 -9.38 -36.93
C ASP A 1009 -44.43 -9.47 -35.56
#